data_96f694a5e3d129d2780fd3bd01b88c74
#
_entry.id   96f694a5e3d129d2780fd3bd01b88c74
#
_cell.length_a   1.000
_cell.length_b   1.000
_cell.length_c   1.000
_cell.angle_alpha   90.00
_cell.angle_beta   90.00
_cell.angle_gamma   90.00
#
_symmetry.space_group_name_H-M   'P 1'
#
loop_
_entity.id
_entity.type
_entity.pdbx_description
1 polymer ?
#
loop_
_entity_poly.entity_id
_entity_poly.type
_entity_poly.pdbx_seq_one_letter_code
_entity_poly.pdbx_strand_id
1 'polypeptide(L)'
;RNTSLFFSSIVKMPLDVIMSGPSVPASEVLSQAVEGILEVLFASKNVLIEKESFLKLSSYLERIVPVLNELRGSCFNHHESLSNPLNILNHAVKVAKQLTMDCGKQSKVYLLINCRTTVKRLEDAAREIGRALSLIPLTSMDLSSGIIDEIEKLSDILHAAEFRAAVAGEEILQKIESGIQERNVDRSYANKLLVLIAEAVGISTERPSLKKEFEEFKGEIENARLRKDQAEAIQMDQIIALLERADAASSPAEREVKYLNKRNSLGSQPLEPLQSFYCPITREVMVDPVETSSGQTFERSAIEKWFAEGNKSCPMTKAPLDISVLRPNRTLRQSILEWKDRNTLIRIATMKSKLHSQVEADVLDCLKWLQGLCEERDIHRDWVVMESYIPILIERLKSKNRDIRNHVLGVLCILVRDSDDAKERIAKVENALDLIVRSLSRRPEEGKSAVLLLNELSSNHIVRDCIGPAQNCILLLITLSGSDDVEAARVATKLLECLSFSVEHIIQMANANYFKHLLHCLSSGPEGDRVTMARTLSDMKLTDHNKSHLFECGVLKPLLHLVSSDDTDTKLVAVRALQNLASLPANGLQMIRGGVVRPLLDLLLPYGSSSTRLREHVAATLRQIAISTTSQEANELEVSMLECSEDVSKLFSLVSLTGPEIQKSILCTFITLCHSCSATRLKAELTQCSALSVLVQLCEIDNLSVRANAVKLFCCLVEDGNAMILEYDGRRCIENLIKIIKSSNDEEEVAYAMGILSHLPKDPHIHDFDALPCILSFLLHNDGRQHGPHKDLLLENAVGSLCHFTDPQYCTLQMKVAELGAIPVLVRLLETGTTLMKTRAAVSLGQLSMSSHGLSKPQPRRPALCCFSSSTETRCPVHLGICTVESSFCLVKADAVGPLVKVLGNSDSSACRASLDALLTLVEGEGLLQRGSKVLDDEGAIPVFIGLLSSPSPGLAEKALEALERIFRQSEFKNKYGPSAQMPFVEITQRGSSSMKSLAARILGHLNVFPDQSSYF
;
A
#
# COMPACT_ATOMS: atom_id res chain seq x y z
N ARG A 1 -1.38 12.22 58.93
CA ARG A 1 -1.61 13.62 59.30
C ARG A 1 -0.25 14.28 59.58
N ASN A 2 0.40 14.84 58.57
CA ASN A 2 1.47 15.86 58.63
C ASN A 2 2.23 15.91 57.30
N THR A 3 1.52 16.05 56.18
CA THR A 3 2.11 16.34 54.83
C THR A 3 1.50 17.60 54.20
N SER A 4 0.94 18.50 55.02
CA SER A 4 0.22 19.68 54.53
C SER A 4 0.94 21.02 54.83
N LEU A 5 2.25 21.00 55.10
CA LEU A 5 2.98 22.20 55.55
C LEU A 5 4.18 22.63 54.66
N PHE A 6 4.21 22.24 53.37
CA PHE A 6 5.29 22.72 52.48
C PHE A 6 4.82 23.48 51.22
N PHE A 7 3.56 23.91 51.18
CA PHE A 7 3.05 24.70 50.03
C PHE A 7 2.51 26.07 50.45
N SER A 8 3.27 26.83 51.26
CA SER A 8 2.87 28.20 51.60
C SER A 8 4.07 29.12 51.73
N SER A 9 4.72 29.38 50.64
CA SER A 9 5.63 30.52 50.50
C SER A 9 5.49 31.10 49.10
N ILE A 10 4.28 31.55 48.77
CA ILE A 10 4.07 32.48 47.67
C ILE A 10 4.05 33.87 48.31
N VAL A 11 5.04 34.66 47.94
CA VAL A 11 5.23 36.05 48.23
C VAL A 11 3.91 36.80 48.29
N LYS A 12 3.44 37.14 49.51
CA LYS A 12 2.55 38.29 49.72
C LYS A 12 3.37 39.54 49.44
N MET A 13 3.28 40.04 48.22
CA MET A 13 3.65 41.45 48.03
C MET A 13 2.61 42.31 48.71
N PRO A 14 3.03 43.33 49.48
CA PRO A 14 2.08 44.24 50.13
C PRO A 14 1.34 45.08 49.07
N LEU A 15 0.04 45.26 49.30
CA LEU A 15 -0.89 46.05 48.48
C LEU A 15 -0.61 47.55 48.43
N ASP A 16 0.52 48.02 48.99
CA ASP A 16 0.72 49.45 49.26
C ASP A 16 1.66 50.19 48.28
N VAL A 17 1.96 49.66 47.11
CA VAL A 17 2.81 50.34 46.10
C VAL A 17 2.09 50.59 44.76
N ILE A 18 0.79 50.76 44.74
CA ILE A 18 0.08 51.26 43.56
C ILE A 18 -0.56 52.61 43.88
N MET A 19 0.25 53.63 44.15
CA MET A 19 -0.21 55.03 44.13
C MET A 19 0.97 55.94 43.78
N SER A 20 1.20 56.18 42.48
CA SER A 20 1.68 57.41 41.87
C SER A 20 2.35 57.17 40.51
N GLY A 21 1.53 56.77 39.54
CA GLY A 21 1.84 56.98 38.12
C GLY A 21 0.76 57.84 37.49
N PRO A 22 0.99 58.48 36.37
CA PRO A 22 -0.07 59.24 35.69
C PRO A 22 -1.27 58.35 35.40
N SER A 23 -2.46 58.76 35.83
CA SER A 23 -3.72 58.05 35.65
C SER A 23 -3.99 57.79 34.15
N VAL A 24 -3.81 56.53 33.75
CA VAL A 24 -4.19 56.11 32.39
C VAL A 24 -5.72 56.23 32.23
N PRO A 25 -6.22 56.84 31.17
CA PRO A 25 -7.69 57.00 30.95
C PRO A 25 -8.38 55.66 30.96
N ALA A 26 -9.54 55.55 31.59
CA ALA A 26 -10.31 54.31 31.69
C ALA A 26 -10.63 53.66 30.30
N SER A 27 -10.80 54.49 29.26
CA SER A 27 -11.01 54.05 27.88
C SER A 27 -9.78 53.38 27.30
N GLU A 28 -8.58 53.72 27.71
CA GLU A 28 -7.34 53.11 27.26
C GLU A 28 -7.11 51.77 27.98
N VAL A 29 -7.42 51.69 29.29
CA VAL A 29 -7.36 50.45 30.07
C VAL A 29 -8.35 49.43 29.52
N LEU A 30 -9.57 49.87 29.13
CA LEU A 30 -10.55 49.01 28.47
C LEU A 30 -10.05 48.49 27.11
N SER A 31 -9.45 49.40 26.33
CA SER A 31 -8.89 48.97 25.02
C SER A 31 -7.80 47.94 25.19
N GLN A 32 -6.90 48.11 26.14
CA GLN A 32 -5.84 47.15 26.50
C GLN A 32 -6.40 45.83 27.01
N ALA A 33 -7.50 45.85 27.78
CA ALA A 33 -8.16 44.65 28.28
C ALA A 33 -8.80 43.86 27.13
N VAL A 34 -9.51 44.55 26.21
CA VAL A 34 -10.09 43.90 25.01
C VAL A 34 -9.02 43.31 24.12
N GLU A 35 -7.93 44.04 23.85
CA GLU A 35 -6.81 43.52 23.07
C GLU A 35 -6.18 42.31 23.74
N GLY A 36 -5.94 42.36 25.05
CA GLY A 36 -5.44 41.23 25.82
C GLY A 36 -6.34 40.02 25.79
N ILE A 37 -7.66 40.21 25.84
CA ILE A 37 -8.64 39.11 25.70
C ILE A 37 -8.57 38.49 24.28
N LEU A 38 -8.54 39.32 23.23
CA LEU A 38 -8.44 38.82 21.86
C LEU A 38 -7.15 38.01 21.63
N GLU A 39 -6.05 38.42 22.25
CA GLU A 39 -4.80 37.66 22.19
C GLU A 39 -4.91 36.33 22.96
N VAL A 40 -5.58 36.27 24.11
CA VAL A 40 -5.87 35.02 24.82
C VAL A 40 -6.71 34.09 23.97
N LEU A 41 -7.76 34.60 23.32
CA LEU A 41 -8.63 33.81 22.41
C LEU A 41 -7.85 33.23 21.24
N PHE A 42 -6.91 33.99 20.71
CA PHE A 42 -6.04 33.52 19.63
C PHE A 42 -5.01 32.48 20.12
N ALA A 43 -4.35 32.78 21.23
CA ALA A 43 -3.28 31.93 21.78
C ALA A 43 -3.81 30.63 22.37
N SER A 44 -5.04 30.58 22.91
CA SER A 44 -5.66 29.39 23.50
C SER A 44 -5.83 28.24 22.50
N LYS A 45 -5.96 28.55 21.20
CA LYS A 45 -6.02 27.55 20.13
C LYS A 45 -4.69 26.79 19.96
N ASN A 46 -3.59 27.39 20.35
CA ASN A 46 -2.23 26.85 20.18
C ASN A 46 -1.64 26.28 21.47
N VAL A 47 -2.41 26.23 22.56
CA VAL A 47 -1.97 25.62 23.81
C VAL A 47 -1.73 24.12 23.64
N LEU A 48 -0.63 23.64 24.20
CA LEU A 48 -0.13 22.28 24.00
C LEU A 48 -0.75 21.26 24.96
N ILE A 49 -1.01 21.68 26.21
CA ILE A 49 -1.56 20.82 27.29
C ILE A 49 -2.70 21.56 27.98
N GLU A 50 -3.64 20.84 28.61
CA GLU A 50 -4.83 21.39 29.29
C GLU A 50 -5.76 22.22 28.36
N LYS A 51 -5.81 21.87 27.12
CA LYS A 51 -6.51 22.60 26.05
C LYS A 51 -7.96 22.88 26.38
N GLU A 52 -8.67 21.93 27.00
CA GLU A 52 -10.07 22.09 27.40
C GLU A 52 -10.25 23.20 28.43
N SER A 53 -9.36 23.28 29.43
CA SER A 53 -9.39 24.31 30.45
C SER A 53 -9.16 25.71 29.88
N PHE A 54 -8.21 25.85 28.94
CA PHE A 54 -7.97 27.10 28.25
C PHE A 54 -9.11 27.49 27.30
N LEU A 55 -9.72 26.54 26.57
CA LEU A 55 -10.88 26.82 25.75
C LEU A 55 -12.10 27.21 26.58
N LYS A 56 -12.28 26.61 27.76
CA LYS A 56 -13.32 27.01 28.71
C LYS A 56 -13.14 28.44 29.17
N LEU A 57 -11.91 28.83 29.59
CA LEU A 57 -11.62 30.22 29.92
C LEU A 57 -11.85 31.16 28.72
N SER A 58 -11.39 30.77 27.55
CA SER A 58 -11.62 31.53 26.32
C SER A 58 -13.10 31.79 26.05
N SER A 59 -13.96 30.78 26.23
CA SER A 59 -15.41 30.94 26.04
C SER A 59 -16.02 31.96 27.01
N TYR A 60 -15.50 32.04 28.23
CA TYR A 60 -15.94 33.07 29.16
C TYR A 60 -15.43 34.45 28.76
N LEU A 61 -14.14 34.58 28.36
CA LEU A 61 -13.55 35.84 27.91
C LEU A 61 -14.22 36.39 26.65
N GLU A 62 -14.59 35.53 25.70
CA GLU A 62 -15.33 35.91 24.48
C GLU A 62 -16.65 36.63 24.80
N ARG A 63 -17.34 36.18 25.85
CA ARG A 63 -18.61 36.79 26.31
C ARG A 63 -18.37 38.12 27.04
N ILE A 64 -17.16 38.41 27.58
CA ILE A 64 -16.78 39.66 28.22
C ILE A 64 -16.55 40.74 27.20
N VAL A 65 -16.12 40.46 25.98
CA VAL A 65 -15.79 41.46 24.94
C VAL A 65 -16.96 42.41 24.64
N PRO A 66 -18.21 41.95 24.39
CA PRO A 66 -19.35 42.81 24.18
C PRO A 66 -19.64 43.75 25.36
N VAL A 67 -19.49 43.20 26.60
CA VAL A 67 -19.68 43.95 27.85
C VAL A 67 -18.68 45.10 27.95
N LEU A 68 -17.41 44.84 27.68
CA LEU A 68 -16.37 45.91 27.72
C LEU A 68 -16.56 46.98 26.64
N ASN A 69 -17.10 46.60 25.46
CA ASN A 69 -17.38 47.55 24.39
C ASN A 69 -18.54 48.47 24.74
N GLU A 70 -19.59 48.02 25.45
CA GLU A 70 -20.69 48.82 25.90
C GLU A 70 -20.26 49.75 27.06
N LEU A 71 -19.48 49.20 27.99
CA LEU A 71 -18.85 50.00 29.06
C LEU A 71 -17.98 51.15 28.51
N ARG A 72 -17.32 50.94 27.39
CA ARG A 72 -16.54 51.98 26.70
C ARG A 72 -17.36 53.19 26.26
N GLY A 73 -18.62 52.94 25.87
CA GLY A 73 -19.57 54.03 25.51
C GLY A 73 -19.97 54.86 26.73
N SER A 74 -20.06 54.26 27.93
CA SER A 74 -20.53 54.85 29.18
C SER A 74 -19.44 55.46 30.05
N CYS A 75 -18.13 55.22 29.70
CA CYS A 75 -16.99 55.65 30.50
C CYS A 75 -16.78 57.19 30.69
N PHE A 76 -17.41 58.02 29.85
CA PHE A 76 -17.18 59.49 29.90
C PHE A 76 -17.69 60.13 31.18
N ASN A 77 -18.68 59.57 31.88
CA ASN A 77 -19.32 60.18 33.05
C ASN A 77 -18.89 59.63 34.41
N HIS A 78 -18.12 58.52 34.49
CA HIS A 78 -17.83 57.76 35.72
C HIS A 78 -16.37 57.36 35.88
N HIS A 79 -15.41 58.18 35.49
CA HIS A 79 -13.98 57.85 35.38
C HIS A 79 -13.31 57.38 36.71
N GLU A 80 -13.66 57.96 37.85
CA GLU A 80 -13.02 57.60 39.13
C GLU A 80 -13.51 56.24 39.70
N SER A 81 -14.79 55.96 39.58
CA SER A 81 -15.38 54.73 40.15
C SER A 81 -15.07 53.47 39.34
N LEU A 82 -14.74 53.56 38.06
CA LEU A 82 -14.36 52.47 37.18
C LEU A 82 -12.84 52.17 37.16
N SER A 83 -11.99 53.10 37.57
CA SER A 83 -10.55 52.95 37.46
C SER A 83 -10.02 51.72 38.19
N ASN A 84 -10.47 51.45 39.41
CA ASN A 84 -9.99 50.31 40.18
C ASN A 84 -10.50 48.94 39.61
N PRO A 85 -11.77 48.72 39.31
CA PRO A 85 -12.24 47.48 38.66
C PRO A 85 -11.53 47.19 37.32
N LEU A 86 -11.35 48.21 36.48
CA LEU A 86 -10.72 48.06 35.19
C LEU A 86 -9.22 47.75 35.28
N ASN A 87 -8.54 48.29 36.25
CA ASN A 87 -7.13 47.97 36.50
C ASN A 87 -6.94 46.54 36.96
N ILE A 88 -7.84 46.06 37.87
CA ILE A 88 -7.84 44.66 38.31
C ILE A 88 -8.13 43.73 37.11
N LEU A 89 -9.12 44.06 36.28
CA LEU A 89 -9.46 43.30 35.08
C LEU A 89 -8.28 43.23 34.12
N ASN A 90 -7.68 44.36 33.78
CA ASN A 90 -6.56 44.42 32.86
C ASN A 90 -5.34 43.65 33.39
N HIS A 91 -5.12 43.71 34.72
CA HIS A 91 -4.06 42.90 35.33
C HIS A 91 -4.35 41.40 35.23
N ALA A 92 -5.56 40.97 35.57
CA ALA A 92 -5.98 39.55 35.49
C ALA A 92 -5.94 39.03 34.06
N VAL A 93 -6.37 39.84 33.08
CA VAL A 93 -6.26 39.51 31.65
C VAL A 93 -4.81 39.39 31.19
N LYS A 94 -3.92 40.28 31.65
CA LYS A 94 -2.48 40.17 31.35
C LYS A 94 -1.87 38.90 31.94
N VAL A 95 -2.26 38.51 33.16
CA VAL A 95 -1.83 37.25 33.77
C VAL A 95 -2.34 36.05 32.97
N ALA A 96 -3.62 36.04 32.57
CA ALA A 96 -4.20 35.01 31.72
C ALA A 96 -3.52 34.93 30.36
N LYS A 97 -3.23 36.08 29.73
CA LYS A 97 -2.48 36.17 28.47
C LYS A 97 -1.09 35.56 28.61
N GLN A 98 -0.31 35.98 29.61
CA GLN A 98 1.04 35.47 29.82
C GLN A 98 1.01 33.95 30.04
N LEU A 99 0.09 33.45 30.88
CA LEU A 99 -0.08 32.02 31.15
C LEU A 99 -0.38 31.24 29.87
N THR A 100 -1.30 31.76 29.04
CA THR A 100 -1.68 31.12 27.78
C THR A 100 -0.52 31.08 26.78
N MET A 101 0.23 32.17 26.70
CA MET A 101 1.41 32.26 25.83
C MET A 101 2.56 31.34 26.26
N ASP A 102 2.81 31.27 27.58
CA ASP A 102 3.82 30.39 28.16
C ASP A 102 3.46 28.92 27.89
N CYS A 103 2.20 28.54 28.08
CA CYS A 103 1.71 27.18 27.78
C CYS A 103 1.73 26.82 26.28
N GLY A 104 1.87 27.78 25.39
CA GLY A 104 2.08 27.56 23.96
C GLY A 104 3.53 27.39 23.52
N LYS A 105 4.50 27.69 24.37
CA LYS A 105 5.93 27.74 24.00
C LYS A 105 6.84 26.82 24.81
N GLN A 106 6.45 26.47 26.04
CA GLN A 106 7.23 25.61 26.92
C GLN A 106 7.22 24.15 26.51
N SER A 107 8.22 23.36 26.98
CA SER A 107 8.25 21.90 26.81
C SER A 107 6.96 21.26 27.30
N LYS A 108 6.44 20.31 26.54
CA LYS A 108 5.21 19.59 26.87
C LYS A 108 5.35 18.78 28.16
N VAL A 109 6.53 18.19 28.40
CA VAL A 109 6.83 17.46 29.64
C VAL A 109 6.81 18.42 30.84
N TYR A 110 7.40 19.60 30.70
CA TYR A 110 7.37 20.63 31.75
C TYR A 110 5.93 21.07 32.08
N LEU A 111 5.12 21.30 31.05
CA LEU A 111 3.71 21.68 31.22
C LEU A 111 2.88 20.57 31.88
N LEU A 112 3.12 19.30 31.53
CA LEU A 112 2.44 18.17 32.15
C LEU A 112 2.75 18.06 33.63
N ILE A 113 4.02 18.21 34.02
CA ILE A 113 4.47 18.14 35.41
C ILE A 113 3.87 19.29 36.22
N ASN A 114 3.72 20.47 35.63
CA ASN A 114 3.16 21.65 36.24
C ASN A 114 1.65 21.84 36.00
N CYS A 115 0.91 20.81 35.49
CA CYS A 115 -0.49 20.94 35.12
C CYS A 115 -1.37 21.40 36.31
N ARG A 116 -1.17 20.88 37.51
CA ARG A 116 -1.89 21.32 38.74
C ARG A 116 -1.68 22.79 39.02
N THR A 117 -0.43 23.26 38.92
CA THR A 117 -0.09 24.68 39.15
C THR A 117 -0.67 25.56 38.06
N THR A 118 -0.62 25.14 36.82
CA THR A 118 -1.20 25.83 35.66
C THR A 118 -2.71 25.97 35.81
N VAL A 119 -3.42 24.86 36.12
CA VAL A 119 -4.87 24.87 36.33
C VAL A 119 -5.24 25.79 37.47
N LYS A 120 -4.53 25.76 38.60
CA LYS A 120 -4.77 26.66 39.73
C LYS A 120 -4.57 28.12 39.35
N ARG A 121 -3.52 28.47 38.65
CA ARG A 121 -3.29 29.85 38.14
C ARG A 121 -4.38 30.30 37.18
N LEU A 122 -4.92 29.38 36.38
CA LEU A 122 -6.07 29.63 35.50
C LEU A 122 -7.34 29.93 36.30
N GLU A 123 -7.58 29.19 37.40
CA GLU A 123 -8.70 29.42 38.32
C GLU A 123 -8.54 30.79 39.05
N ASP A 124 -7.34 31.07 39.50
CA ASP A 124 -7.08 32.34 40.18
C ASP A 124 -7.27 33.53 39.22
N ALA A 125 -6.83 33.41 37.96
CA ALA A 125 -7.07 34.43 36.94
C ALA A 125 -8.57 34.58 36.62
N ALA A 126 -9.31 33.47 36.48
CA ALA A 126 -10.74 33.53 36.27
C ALA A 126 -11.50 34.19 37.44
N ARG A 127 -11.14 33.84 38.68
CA ARG A 127 -11.73 34.43 39.89
C ARG A 127 -11.43 35.93 39.97
N GLU A 128 -10.20 36.38 39.68
CA GLU A 128 -9.87 37.80 39.68
C GLU A 128 -10.60 38.58 38.58
N ILE A 129 -10.83 37.96 37.41
CA ILE A 129 -11.68 38.54 36.37
C ILE A 129 -13.13 38.68 36.87
N GLY A 130 -13.68 37.61 37.47
CA GLY A 130 -15.01 37.63 38.06
C GLY A 130 -15.13 38.73 39.14
N ARG A 131 -14.14 38.81 40.03
CA ARG A 131 -14.07 39.88 41.04
C ARG A 131 -14.03 41.30 40.43
N ALA A 132 -13.25 41.48 39.37
CA ALA A 132 -13.20 42.77 38.67
C ALA A 132 -14.57 43.14 38.11
N LEU A 133 -15.32 42.17 37.52
CA LEU A 133 -16.68 42.40 37.03
C LEU A 133 -17.65 42.73 38.16
N SER A 134 -17.59 42.03 39.31
CA SER A 134 -18.48 42.33 40.46
C SER A 134 -18.27 43.69 41.11
N LEU A 135 -17.09 44.28 40.90
CA LEU A 135 -16.77 45.62 41.43
C LEU A 135 -17.25 46.78 40.52
N ILE A 136 -17.81 46.49 39.35
CA ILE A 136 -18.36 47.51 38.44
C ILE A 136 -19.64 48.07 39.06
N PRO A 137 -19.77 49.38 39.22
CA PRO A 137 -20.95 50.00 39.85
C PRO A 137 -22.14 50.08 38.90
N LEU A 138 -22.79 48.93 38.68
CA LEU A 138 -23.91 48.76 37.68
C LEU A 138 -25.09 49.68 37.88
N THR A 139 -25.43 50.01 39.15
CA THR A 139 -26.56 50.85 39.48
C THR A 139 -26.39 52.34 39.15
N SER A 140 -25.15 52.77 38.88
CA SER A 140 -24.84 54.17 38.59
C SER A 140 -24.53 54.41 37.10
N MET A 141 -24.61 53.35 36.26
CA MET A 141 -24.25 53.40 34.85
C MET A 141 -25.49 53.23 33.93
N ASP A 142 -25.51 53.94 32.84
CA ASP A 142 -26.55 53.84 31.81
C ASP A 142 -26.28 52.69 30.86
N LEU A 143 -26.44 51.46 31.35
CA LEU A 143 -26.22 50.24 30.62
C LEU A 143 -27.53 49.56 30.29
N SER A 144 -27.59 48.83 29.17
CA SER A 144 -28.73 48.00 28.84
C SER A 144 -28.97 46.89 29.88
N SER A 145 -30.23 46.56 30.18
CA SER A 145 -30.59 45.51 31.16
C SER A 145 -29.97 44.18 30.83
N GLY A 146 -29.82 43.86 29.53
CA GLY A 146 -29.20 42.62 29.06
C GLY A 146 -27.70 42.56 29.37
N ILE A 147 -26.97 43.69 29.38
CA ILE A 147 -25.58 43.73 29.74
C ILE A 147 -25.39 43.65 31.26
N ILE A 148 -26.28 44.28 32.05
CA ILE A 148 -26.26 44.15 33.50
C ILE A 148 -26.42 42.66 33.91
N ASP A 149 -27.44 42.01 33.38
CA ASP A 149 -27.69 40.58 33.60
C ASP A 149 -26.52 39.70 33.17
N GLU A 150 -25.84 40.04 32.08
CA GLU A 150 -24.68 39.31 31.59
C GLU A 150 -23.43 39.50 32.46
N ILE A 151 -23.21 40.69 32.99
CA ILE A 151 -22.13 40.97 33.94
C ILE A 151 -22.31 40.16 35.23
N GLU A 152 -23.52 40.17 35.82
CA GLU A 152 -23.80 39.37 37.02
C GLU A 152 -23.62 37.88 36.78
N LYS A 153 -24.18 37.36 35.69
CA LYS A 153 -24.01 35.93 35.34
C LYS A 153 -22.54 35.56 35.09
N LEU A 154 -21.78 36.39 34.37
CA LEU A 154 -20.37 36.13 34.11
C LEU A 154 -19.52 36.21 35.37
N SER A 155 -19.82 37.17 36.26
CA SER A 155 -19.16 37.27 37.58
C SER A 155 -19.36 36.00 38.39
N ASP A 156 -20.61 35.52 38.50
CA ASP A 156 -20.95 34.32 39.26
C ASP A 156 -20.31 33.07 38.63
N ILE A 157 -20.36 32.92 37.31
CA ILE A 157 -19.74 31.81 36.58
C ILE A 157 -18.21 31.81 36.78
N LEU A 158 -17.55 32.93 36.70
CA LEU A 158 -16.11 33.04 36.86
C LEU A 158 -15.65 32.86 38.31
N HIS A 159 -16.46 33.25 39.28
CA HIS A 159 -16.23 32.96 40.69
C HIS A 159 -16.36 31.49 41.04
N ALA A 160 -17.34 30.82 40.43
CA ALA A 160 -17.60 29.41 40.60
C ALA A 160 -16.79 28.52 39.62
N ALA A 161 -15.96 29.10 38.73
CA ALA A 161 -15.25 28.36 37.71
C ALA A 161 -14.21 27.41 38.33
N GLU A 162 -14.49 26.13 38.21
CA GLU A 162 -13.53 25.05 38.53
C GLU A 162 -12.90 24.56 37.23
N PHE A 163 -11.61 24.46 37.21
CA PHE A 163 -10.82 23.81 36.19
C PHE A 163 -10.20 22.55 36.77
N ARG A 164 -10.12 21.50 35.99
CA ARG A 164 -9.54 20.21 36.42
C ARG A 164 -8.44 19.81 35.49
N ALA A 165 -7.34 19.39 36.07
CA ALA A 165 -6.28 18.78 35.30
C ALA A 165 -6.77 17.48 34.62
N ALA A 166 -6.28 17.18 33.44
CA ALA A 166 -6.64 15.97 32.72
C ALA A 166 -6.30 14.74 33.55
N VAL A 167 -7.22 13.75 33.59
CA VAL A 167 -7.08 12.52 34.40
C VAL A 167 -5.76 11.80 34.11
N ALA A 168 -5.37 11.74 32.86
CA ALA A 168 -4.10 11.14 32.44
C ALA A 168 -2.88 11.86 33.03
N GLY A 169 -2.93 13.19 33.13
CA GLY A 169 -1.87 13.98 33.76
C GLY A 169 -1.74 13.69 35.26
N GLU A 170 -2.87 13.61 35.97
CA GLU A 170 -2.90 13.27 37.40
C GLU A 170 -2.32 11.88 37.70
N GLU A 171 -2.67 10.87 36.89
CA GLU A 171 -2.13 9.50 37.04
C GLU A 171 -0.61 9.47 36.84
N ILE A 172 -0.11 10.21 35.86
CA ILE A 172 1.33 10.32 35.60
C ILE A 172 2.04 11.01 36.75
N LEU A 173 1.48 12.09 37.27
CA LEU A 173 2.06 12.78 38.43
C LEU A 173 2.13 11.88 39.68
N GLN A 174 1.09 11.10 39.96
CA GLN A 174 1.12 10.12 41.02
C GLN A 174 2.22 9.07 40.87
N LYS A 175 2.43 8.58 39.62
CA LYS A 175 3.52 7.64 39.30
C LYS A 175 4.89 8.30 39.45
N ILE A 176 5.06 9.56 39.01
CA ILE A 176 6.30 10.33 39.24
C ILE A 176 6.58 10.49 40.73
N GLU A 177 5.59 10.89 41.54
CA GLU A 177 5.71 11.07 42.97
C GLU A 177 6.08 9.75 43.67
N SER A 178 5.41 8.63 43.29
CA SER A 178 5.76 7.29 43.81
C SER A 178 7.19 6.90 43.41
N GLY A 179 7.59 7.13 42.14
CA GLY A 179 8.92 6.81 41.67
C GLY A 179 10.03 7.63 42.33
N ILE A 180 9.76 8.87 42.72
CA ILE A 180 10.71 9.72 43.48
C ILE A 180 10.83 9.23 44.92
N GLN A 181 9.73 8.76 45.51
CA GLN A 181 9.71 8.22 46.88
C GLN A 181 10.42 6.85 46.97
N GLU A 182 10.20 6.00 45.98
CA GLU A 182 10.87 4.70 45.86
C GLU A 182 12.24 4.89 45.17
N ARG A 183 13.30 5.18 45.95
CA ARG A 183 14.66 5.42 45.46
C ARG A 183 15.29 4.26 44.65
N ASN A 184 14.65 3.11 44.57
CA ASN A 184 15.08 1.92 43.83
C ASN A 184 14.21 1.63 42.60
N VAL A 185 13.69 2.64 41.97
CA VAL A 185 12.94 2.47 40.73
C VAL A 185 13.86 1.89 39.64
N ASP A 186 13.41 0.79 39.05
CA ASP A 186 14.14 0.10 38.00
C ASP A 186 14.04 0.83 36.63
N ARG A 187 14.87 0.43 35.73
CA ARG A 187 14.91 0.97 34.36
C ARG A 187 13.59 0.73 33.59
N SER A 188 12.95 -0.43 33.84
CA SER A 188 11.67 -0.77 33.24
C SER A 188 10.57 0.21 33.63
N TYR A 189 10.54 0.60 34.91
CA TYR A 189 9.61 1.62 35.40
C TYR A 189 9.85 2.98 34.73
N ALA A 190 11.11 3.41 34.66
CA ALA A 190 11.47 4.68 34.01
C ALA A 190 11.12 4.69 32.51
N ASN A 191 11.34 3.59 31.82
CA ASN A 191 10.93 3.43 30.40
C ASN A 191 9.41 3.49 30.24
N LYS A 192 8.65 2.75 31.05
CA LYS A 192 7.18 2.77 31.02
C LYS A 192 6.63 4.15 31.34
N LEU A 193 7.22 4.81 32.34
CA LEU A 193 6.83 6.17 32.73
C LEU A 193 7.07 7.16 31.60
N LEU A 194 8.22 7.07 30.90
CA LEU A 194 8.55 7.94 29.77
C LEU A 194 7.60 7.71 28.58
N VAL A 195 7.21 6.45 28.31
CA VAL A 195 6.21 6.13 27.29
C VAL A 195 4.85 6.72 27.65
N LEU A 196 4.40 6.55 28.89
CA LEU A 196 3.13 7.12 29.37
C LEU A 196 3.11 8.65 29.26
N ILE A 197 4.24 9.29 29.60
CA ILE A 197 4.40 10.75 29.43
C ILE A 197 4.26 11.11 27.95
N ALA A 198 4.96 10.41 27.05
CA ALA A 198 4.94 10.68 25.62
C ALA A 198 3.53 10.53 25.02
N GLU A 199 2.81 9.47 25.39
CA GLU A 199 1.43 9.22 24.98
C GLU A 199 0.48 10.33 25.46
N ALA A 200 0.60 10.75 26.72
CA ALA A 200 -0.25 11.79 27.30
C ALA A 200 -0.05 13.17 26.67
N VAL A 201 1.18 13.48 26.26
CA VAL A 201 1.50 14.77 25.61
C VAL A 201 1.46 14.71 24.08
N GLY A 202 1.09 13.56 23.50
CA GLY A 202 0.98 13.36 22.05
C GLY A 202 2.30 13.49 21.31
N ILE A 203 3.38 12.93 21.87
CA ILE A 203 4.71 12.88 21.25
C ILE A 203 4.95 11.46 20.74
N SER A 204 5.66 11.34 19.60
CA SER A 204 6.11 10.04 19.13
C SER A 204 6.98 9.35 20.18
N THR A 205 6.74 8.06 20.41
CA THR A 205 7.53 7.23 21.33
C THR A 205 8.91 6.86 20.78
N GLU A 206 9.24 7.36 19.58
CA GLU A 206 10.56 7.16 18.98
C GLU A 206 11.67 7.87 19.75
N ARG A 207 12.81 7.23 19.90
CA ARG A 207 13.98 7.75 20.63
C ARG A 207 14.38 9.19 20.27
N PRO A 208 14.47 9.60 18.98
CA PRO A 208 14.86 10.96 18.64
C PRO A 208 13.90 12.02 19.16
N SER A 209 12.61 11.77 19.06
CA SER A 209 11.55 12.67 19.52
C SER A 209 11.54 12.81 21.04
N LEU A 210 11.68 11.67 21.74
CA LEU A 210 11.77 11.66 23.22
C LEU A 210 13.03 12.38 23.73
N LYS A 211 14.18 12.19 23.06
CA LYS A 211 15.42 12.85 23.41
C LYS A 211 15.31 14.36 23.23
N LYS A 212 14.73 14.82 22.11
CA LYS A 212 14.53 16.25 21.84
C LYS A 212 13.68 16.92 22.92
N GLU A 213 12.53 16.33 23.25
CA GLU A 213 11.65 16.87 24.30
C GLU A 213 12.30 16.87 25.68
N PHE A 214 13.11 15.85 25.96
CA PHE A 214 13.85 15.78 27.22
C PHE A 214 14.94 16.85 27.35
N GLU A 215 15.62 17.19 26.26
CA GLU A 215 16.57 18.31 26.23
C GLU A 215 15.85 19.67 26.35
N GLU A 216 14.67 19.83 25.73
CA GLU A 216 13.84 21.03 25.92
C GLU A 216 13.37 21.14 27.39
N PHE A 217 12.99 20.04 28.02
CA PHE A 217 12.65 20.00 29.45
C PHE A 217 13.83 20.40 30.34
N LYS A 218 15.05 19.91 30.07
CA LYS A 218 16.25 20.34 30.78
C LYS A 218 16.52 21.85 30.64
N GLY A 219 16.29 22.42 29.45
CA GLY A 219 16.40 23.85 29.22
C GLY A 219 15.44 24.66 30.08
N GLU A 220 14.21 24.21 30.29
CA GLU A 220 13.25 24.88 31.17
C GLU A 220 13.69 24.88 32.63
N ILE A 221 14.37 23.84 33.10
CA ILE A 221 14.91 23.80 34.46
C ILE A 221 16.06 24.79 34.65
N GLU A 222 16.94 24.93 33.68
CA GLU A 222 17.98 25.92 33.71
C GLU A 222 17.38 27.34 33.75
N ASN A 223 16.31 27.57 33.00
CA ASN A 223 15.53 28.81 33.06
C ASN A 223 14.89 29.04 34.44
N ALA A 224 14.36 27.97 35.11
CA ALA A 224 13.83 28.05 36.45
C ALA A 224 14.93 28.43 37.50
N ARG A 225 16.13 27.86 37.35
CA ARG A 225 17.32 28.21 38.17
C ARG A 225 17.70 29.67 38.00
N LEU A 226 17.69 30.17 36.78
CA LEU A 226 17.98 31.59 36.47
C LEU A 226 16.95 32.57 37.08
N ARG A 227 15.68 32.13 37.21
CA ARG A 227 14.61 32.87 37.88
C ARG A 227 14.68 32.83 39.40
N LYS A 228 15.66 32.15 40.00
CA LYS A 228 15.86 31.95 41.44
C LYS A 228 14.76 31.14 42.14
N ASP A 229 14.00 30.34 41.41
CA ASP A 229 13.03 29.41 42.00
C ASP A 229 13.72 28.08 42.34
N GLN A 230 14.44 28.09 43.47
CA GLN A 230 15.26 26.96 43.90
C GLN A 230 14.42 25.71 44.28
N ALA A 231 13.19 25.92 44.78
CA ALA A 231 12.32 24.80 45.17
C ALA A 231 11.82 24.05 43.95
N GLU A 232 11.37 24.76 42.93
CA GLU A 232 10.95 24.21 41.66
C GLU A 232 12.10 23.45 40.96
N ALA A 233 13.29 24.09 40.89
CA ALA A 233 14.47 23.49 40.30
C ALA A 233 14.90 22.18 40.98
N ILE A 234 14.86 22.10 42.31
CA ILE A 234 15.19 20.86 43.05
C ILE A 234 14.18 19.73 42.75
N GLN A 235 12.88 20.04 42.69
CA GLN A 235 11.85 19.05 42.37
C GLN A 235 12.04 18.52 40.94
N MET A 236 12.29 19.41 40.00
CA MET A 236 12.54 19.03 38.61
C MET A 236 13.82 18.24 38.45
N ASP A 237 14.88 18.54 39.19
CA ASP A 237 16.13 17.75 39.22
C ASP A 237 15.87 16.28 39.67
N GLN A 238 14.99 16.09 40.63
CA GLN A 238 14.60 14.74 41.07
C GLN A 238 13.85 13.98 39.97
N ILE A 239 12.99 14.66 39.23
CA ILE A 239 12.26 14.08 38.09
C ILE A 239 13.22 13.76 36.97
N ILE A 240 14.18 14.64 36.65
CA ILE A 240 15.24 14.33 35.70
C ILE A 240 16.00 13.07 36.10
N ALA A 241 16.46 13.02 37.35
CA ALA A 241 17.21 11.87 37.84
C ALA A 241 16.43 10.55 37.77
N LEU A 242 15.10 10.61 37.87
CA LEU A 242 14.21 9.46 37.64
C LEU A 242 14.15 9.09 36.16
N LEU A 243 13.89 10.06 35.29
CA LEU A 243 13.72 9.83 33.85
C LEU A 243 15.04 9.55 33.12
N GLU A 244 16.20 10.04 33.63
CA GLU A 244 17.53 9.72 33.08
C GLU A 244 17.89 8.22 33.17
N ARG A 245 17.15 7.45 33.97
CA ARG A 245 17.30 5.99 34.00
C ARG A 245 16.70 5.31 32.79
N ALA A 246 15.79 5.98 32.08
CA ALA A 246 15.20 5.44 30.88
C ALA A 246 16.20 5.41 29.70
N ASP A 247 16.02 4.44 28.81
CA ASP A 247 16.91 4.24 27.67
C ASP A 247 16.97 5.41 26.68
N ALA A 248 15.87 6.14 26.57
CA ALA A 248 15.75 7.28 25.66
C ALA A 248 16.44 8.56 26.18
N ALA A 249 16.65 8.67 27.49
CA ALA A 249 17.16 9.90 28.14
C ALA A 249 18.67 10.11 27.99
N SER A 250 19.46 9.02 27.89
CA SER A 250 20.91 9.12 27.68
C SER A 250 21.39 8.10 26.65
N SER A 251 22.34 8.51 25.81
CA SER A 251 22.87 7.59 24.80
C SER A 251 23.69 6.47 25.47
N PRO A 252 23.74 5.27 24.83
CA PRO A 252 24.59 4.19 25.32
C PRO A 252 26.05 4.62 25.55
N ALA A 253 26.59 5.45 24.67
CA ALA A 253 27.95 5.98 24.76
C ALA A 253 28.14 6.91 25.98
N GLU A 254 27.18 7.79 26.26
CA GLU A 254 27.22 8.66 27.46
C GLU A 254 27.19 7.86 28.76
N ARG A 255 26.37 6.79 28.80
CA ARG A 255 26.29 5.89 29.97
C ARG A 255 27.61 5.11 30.17
N GLU A 256 28.21 4.66 29.08
CA GLU A 256 29.49 3.96 29.11
C GLU A 256 30.63 4.86 29.59
N VAL A 257 30.72 6.09 29.12
CA VAL A 257 31.71 7.08 29.59
C VAL A 257 31.52 7.36 31.09
N LYS A 258 30.28 7.54 31.54
CA LYS A 258 29.94 7.79 32.96
C LYS A 258 30.33 6.60 33.85
N TYR A 259 30.05 5.36 33.34
CA TYR A 259 30.47 4.12 34.01
C TYR A 259 32.01 3.99 34.09
N LEU A 260 32.72 4.16 32.99
CA LEU A 260 34.16 4.04 32.93
C LEU A 260 34.87 5.07 33.82
N ASN A 261 34.39 6.32 33.85
CA ASN A 261 34.93 7.34 34.74
C ASN A 261 34.74 6.95 36.21
N LYS A 262 33.54 6.48 36.59
CA LYS A 262 33.24 6.00 37.94
C LYS A 262 34.12 4.81 38.29
N ARG A 263 34.20 3.81 37.43
CA ARG A 263 34.99 2.59 37.63
C ARG A 263 36.49 2.89 37.79
N ASN A 264 37.04 3.73 36.94
CA ASN A 264 38.47 4.09 36.98
C ASN A 264 38.85 4.88 38.24
N SER A 265 37.92 5.61 38.87
CA SER A 265 38.15 6.32 40.13
C SER A 265 38.17 5.42 41.38
N LEU A 266 37.71 4.13 41.27
CA LEU A 266 37.48 3.26 42.46
C LEU A 266 38.70 2.43 42.87
N GLY A 267 39.77 2.36 42.09
CA GLY A 267 40.89 1.48 42.35
C GLY A 267 40.59 0.00 42.04
N SER A 268 41.51 -0.92 42.39
CA SER A 268 41.48 -2.35 42.03
C SER A 268 41.12 -3.30 43.17
N GLN A 269 41.07 -2.83 44.43
CA GLN A 269 40.81 -3.70 45.58
C GLN A 269 39.49 -3.34 46.25
N PRO A 270 38.68 -4.35 46.69
CA PRO A 270 37.51 -4.15 47.55
C PRO A 270 37.89 -3.51 48.88
N LEU A 271 37.01 -2.69 49.39
CA LEU A 271 37.15 -2.08 50.73
C LEU A 271 36.47 -2.96 51.81
N GLU A 272 37.14 -3.08 52.93
CA GLU A 272 36.54 -3.68 54.13
C GLU A 272 35.34 -2.80 54.60
N PRO A 273 34.26 -3.43 55.14
CA PRO A 273 33.14 -2.68 55.68
C PRO A 273 33.58 -1.87 56.91
N LEU A 274 33.06 -0.66 57.04
CA LEU A 274 33.30 0.13 58.25
C LEU A 274 32.66 -0.55 59.48
N GLN A 275 33.24 -0.37 60.65
CA GLN A 275 32.69 -0.94 61.90
C GLN A 275 31.23 -0.50 62.14
N SER A 276 30.85 0.70 61.74
CA SER A 276 29.47 1.23 61.83
C SER A 276 28.47 0.52 60.92
N PHE A 277 28.93 -0.29 59.93
CA PHE A 277 28.04 -1.02 58.99
C PHE A 277 27.55 -2.34 59.58
N TYR A 278 28.22 -2.83 60.62
CA TYR A 278 27.84 -4.09 61.27
C TYR A 278 26.77 -3.87 62.31
N CYS A 279 25.76 -4.71 62.30
CA CYS A 279 24.75 -4.75 63.34
C CYS A 279 25.37 -5.26 64.63
N PRO A 280 25.23 -4.55 65.75
CA PRO A 280 25.79 -5.00 67.04
C PRO A 280 25.16 -6.34 67.54
N ILE A 281 23.97 -6.70 67.12
CA ILE A 281 23.27 -7.96 67.48
C ILE A 281 23.76 -9.10 66.59
N THR A 282 23.65 -9.00 65.27
CA THR A 282 23.94 -10.09 64.33
C THR A 282 25.41 -10.15 63.92
N ARG A 283 26.16 -9.09 64.10
CA ARG A 283 27.54 -8.92 63.61
C ARG A 283 27.69 -9.04 62.10
N GLU A 284 26.59 -8.88 61.36
CA GLU A 284 26.55 -8.84 59.92
C GLU A 284 26.33 -7.40 59.42
N VAL A 285 26.73 -7.13 58.18
CA VAL A 285 26.48 -5.82 57.57
C VAL A 285 24.98 -5.60 57.39
N MET A 286 24.49 -4.48 57.93
CA MET A 286 23.06 -4.15 57.97
C MET A 286 22.50 -3.99 56.57
N VAL A 287 21.25 -4.41 56.39
CA VAL A 287 20.45 -4.21 55.18
C VAL A 287 19.43 -3.09 55.41
N ASP A 288 18.75 -3.12 56.55
CA ASP A 288 17.79 -2.08 56.95
C ASP A 288 18.13 -1.51 58.32
N PRO A 289 19.15 -0.62 58.38
CA PRO A 289 19.58 0.00 59.65
C PRO A 289 18.50 0.93 60.19
N VAL A 290 18.14 0.68 61.44
CA VAL A 290 17.19 1.51 62.20
C VAL A 290 17.82 2.01 63.50
N GLU A 291 17.60 3.30 63.81
CA GLU A 291 18.03 3.94 65.02
C GLU A 291 16.95 3.87 66.08
N THR A 292 17.33 3.47 67.27
CA THR A 292 16.48 3.41 68.46
C THR A 292 16.54 4.71 69.25
N SER A 293 15.65 4.88 70.24
CA SER A 293 15.63 6.04 71.14
C SER A 293 16.95 6.27 71.92
N SER A 294 17.82 5.25 71.95
CA SER A 294 19.15 5.36 72.59
C SER A 294 20.24 5.93 71.66
N GLY A 295 19.92 6.29 70.43
CA GLY A 295 20.89 6.74 69.41
C GLY A 295 21.73 5.61 68.80
N GLN A 296 21.49 4.33 69.15
CA GLN A 296 22.17 3.20 68.56
C GLN A 296 21.43 2.64 67.36
N THR A 297 22.17 2.21 66.35
CA THR A 297 21.64 1.69 65.08
C THR A 297 21.79 0.15 65.06
N PHE A 298 20.73 -0.53 64.66
CA PHE A 298 20.65 -2.00 64.55
C PHE A 298 20.00 -2.38 63.23
N GLU A 299 20.18 -3.63 62.81
CA GLU A 299 19.36 -4.25 61.79
C GLU A 299 17.90 -4.32 62.24
N ARG A 300 16.94 -3.84 61.47
CA ARG A 300 15.51 -3.80 61.84
C ARG A 300 15.00 -5.16 62.30
N SER A 301 15.20 -6.22 61.53
CA SER A 301 14.72 -7.55 61.87
C SER A 301 15.32 -8.08 63.19
N ALA A 302 16.58 -7.72 63.47
CA ALA A 302 17.26 -8.15 64.68
C ALA A 302 16.75 -7.43 65.93
N ILE A 303 16.52 -6.12 65.86
CA ILE A 303 16.02 -5.34 67.00
C ILE A 303 14.53 -5.60 67.24
N GLU A 304 13.72 -5.83 66.21
CA GLU A 304 12.33 -6.23 66.33
C GLU A 304 12.21 -7.63 66.99
N LYS A 305 13.09 -8.57 66.61
CA LYS A 305 13.17 -9.89 67.31
C LYS A 305 13.58 -9.74 68.76
N TRP A 306 14.54 -8.89 69.11
CA TRP A 306 14.94 -8.56 70.42
C TRP A 306 13.77 -8.02 71.28
N PHE A 307 12.92 -7.18 70.73
CA PHE A 307 11.71 -6.69 71.36
C PHE A 307 10.63 -7.78 71.50
N ALA A 308 10.47 -8.66 70.54
CA ALA A 308 9.52 -9.77 70.56
C ALA A 308 9.88 -10.80 71.67
N GLU A 309 11.15 -10.90 72.00
CA GLU A 309 11.61 -11.77 73.18
C GLU A 309 11.33 -11.11 74.56
N GLY A 310 10.66 -9.94 74.57
CA GLY A 310 10.26 -9.25 75.81
C GLY A 310 11.27 -8.26 76.37
N ASN A 311 12.37 -8.04 75.67
CA ASN A 311 13.42 -7.11 76.13
C ASN A 311 13.01 -5.65 75.79
N LYS A 312 13.09 -4.77 76.83
CA LYS A 312 12.78 -3.32 76.69
C LYS A 312 13.98 -2.42 76.96
N SER A 313 15.20 -2.97 76.91
CA SER A 313 16.44 -2.26 77.03
C SER A 313 17.36 -2.43 75.82
N CYS A 314 18.19 -1.41 75.57
CA CYS A 314 19.14 -1.41 74.49
C CYS A 314 20.16 -2.54 74.67
N PRO A 315 20.41 -3.40 73.68
CA PRO A 315 21.40 -4.48 73.74
C PRO A 315 22.81 -4.00 74.12
N MET A 316 23.18 -2.80 73.69
CA MET A 316 24.49 -2.18 73.84
C MET A 316 24.60 -1.34 75.07
N THR A 317 23.73 -0.37 75.30
CA THR A 317 23.82 0.62 76.38
C THR A 317 23.03 0.27 77.65
N LYS A 318 22.19 -0.77 77.58
CA LYS A 318 21.28 -1.18 78.68
C LYS A 318 20.23 -0.08 79.03
N ALA A 319 20.19 1.03 78.32
CA ALA A 319 19.20 2.06 78.57
C ALA A 319 17.80 1.60 78.14
N PRO A 320 16.71 2.00 78.81
CA PRO A 320 15.37 1.72 78.44
C PRO A 320 15.04 2.26 77.08
N LEU A 321 14.36 1.44 76.22
CA LEU A 321 13.99 1.79 74.91
C LEU A 321 12.48 1.98 74.72
N ASP A 322 12.11 3.01 73.95
CA ASP A 322 10.75 3.11 73.47
C ASP A 322 10.59 2.20 72.22
N ILE A 323 9.79 1.10 72.39
CA ILE A 323 9.58 0.10 71.36
C ILE A 323 8.82 0.65 70.17
N SER A 324 8.05 1.72 70.36
CA SER A 324 7.26 2.35 69.29
C SER A 324 8.10 3.23 68.36
N VAL A 325 9.33 3.58 68.75
CA VAL A 325 10.19 4.55 68.02
C VAL A 325 11.38 3.81 67.40
N LEU A 326 11.19 3.26 66.21
CA LEU A 326 12.27 2.85 65.30
C LEU A 326 12.38 3.80 64.14
N ARG A 327 13.44 4.56 64.10
CA ARG A 327 13.69 5.53 62.98
C ARG A 327 14.64 4.94 61.95
N PRO A 328 14.22 4.82 60.65
CA PRO A 328 15.13 4.33 59.63
C PRO A 328 16.37 5.24 59.52
N ASN A 329 17.55 4.66 59.67
CA ASN A 329 18.81 5.38 59.49
C ASN A 329 19.16 5.45 57.99
N ARG A 330 18.56 6.41 57.27
CA ARG A 330 18.69 6.56 55.82
C ARG A 330 20.12 6.83 55.38
N THR A 331 20.87 7.63 56.13
CA THR A 331 22.27 7.99 55.83
C THR A 331 23.18 6.76 55.89
N LEU A 332 23.06 5.97 56.95
CA LEU A 332 23.87 4.76 57.08
C LEU A 332 23.49 3.71 56.03
N ARG A 333 22.19 3.57 55.72
CA ARG A 333 21.74 2.70 54.63
C ARG A 333 22.35 3.09 53.29
N GLN A 334 22.39 4.40 53.00
CA GLN A 334 22.98 4.91 51.76
C GLN A 334 24.50 4.62 51.71
N SER A 335 25.22 4.83 52.78
CA SER A 335 26.66 4.57 52.86
C SER A 335 26.96 3.06 52.69
N ILE A 336 26.15 2.19 53.29
CA ILE A 336 26.29 0.74 53.10
C ILE A 336 26.03 0.34 51.64
N LEU A 337 25.02 0.92 50.97
CA LEU A 337 24.71 0.66 49.56
C LEU A 337 25.85 1.15 48.68
N GLU A 338 26.41 2.34 48.88
CA GLU A 338 27.54 2.87 48.11
C GLU A 338 28.80 2.00 48.29
N TRP A 339 29.07 1.52 49.50
CA TRP A 339 30.16 0.56 49.75
C TRP A 339 29.93 -0.76 49.01
N LYS A 340 28.71 -1.35 49.08
CA LYS A 340 28.35 -2.57 48.33
C LYS A 340 28.52 -2.36 46.81
N ASP A 341 27.96 -1.28 46.28
CA ASP A 341 28.03 -0.94 44.87
C ASP A 341 29.47 -0.79 44.37
N ARG A 342 30.33 -0.10 45.16
CA ARG A 342 31.76 0.03 44.86
C ARG A 342 32.41 -1.35 44.78
N ASN A 343 32.24 -2.19 45.78
CA ASN A 343 32.88 -3.49 45.83
C ASN A 343 32.37 -4.42 44.73
N THR A 344 31.08 -4.31 44.37
CA THR A 344 30.48 -5.05 43.24
C THR A 344 31.08 -4.66 41.90
N LEU A 345 31.27 -3.34 41.66
CA LEU A 345 31.93 -2.85 40.46
C LEU A 345 33.36 -3.41 40.30
N ILE A 346 34.16 -3.37 41.36
CA ILE A 346 35.52 -3.92 41.40
C ILE A 346 35.49 -5.44 41.13
N ARG A 347 34.54 -6.15 41.74
CA ARG A 347 34.39 -7.60 41.56
C ARG A 347 33.96 -7.96 40.14
N ILE A 348 33.06 -7.22 39.51
CA ILE A 348 32.69 -7.42 38.12
C ILE A 348 33.94 -7.30 37.22
N ALA A 349 34.76 -6.29 37.39
CA ALA A 349 35.95 -6.10 36.59
C ALA A 349 36.98 -7.23 36.80
N THR A 350 37.16 -7.71 38.05
CA THR A 350 38.17 -8.75 38.33
C THR A 350 37.71 -10.17 37.97
N MET A 351 36.41 -10.47 38.04
CA MET A 351 35.87 -11.79 37.68
C MET A 351 35.88 -12.06 36.19
N LYS A 352 36.00 -11.02 35.36
CA LYS A 352 36.07 -11.16 33.89
C LYS A 352 37.23 -12.09 33.42
N SER A 353 38.37 -12.04 34.11
CA SER A 353 39.50 -12.91 33.83
C SER A 353 39.18 -14.39 34.03
N LYS A 354 38.35 -14.77 34.98
CA LYS A 354 37.90 -16.15 35.21
C LYS A 354 37.13 -16.75 34.03
N LEU A 355 36.40 -15.94 33.27
CA LEU A 355 35.72 -16.42 32.08
C LEU A 355 36.70 -16.82 30.96
N HIS A 356 37.96 -16.34 30.99
CA HIS A 356 38.99 -16.76 30.07
C HIS A 356 39.79 -17.98 30.55
N SER A 357 39.55 -18.44 31.77
CA SER A 357 40.23 -19.63 32.35
C SER A 357 39.99 -20.87 31.47
N GLN A 358 41.00 -21.74 31.44
CA GLN A 358 40.89 -23.06 30.84
C GLN A 358 40.23 -24.09 31.80
N VAL A 359 40.07 -23.73 33.07
CA VAL A 359 39.47 -24.57 34.10
C VAL A 359 37.93 -24.37 34.05
N GLU A 360 37.19 -25.38 33.62
CA GLU A 360 35.71 -25.31 33.45
C GLU A 360 34.98 -24.99 34.77
N ALA A 361 35.52 -25.43 35.91
CA ALA A 361 34.95 -25.13 37.23
C ALA A 361 34.95 -23.62 37.53
N ASP A 362 36.07 -22.93 37.25
CA ASP A 362 36.20 -21.49 37.46
C ASP A 362 35.24 -20.71 36.58
N VAL A 363 35.01 -21.17 35.36
CA VAL A 363 34.08 -20.59 34.40
C VAL A 363 32.64 -20.74 34.89
N LEU A 364 32.30 -21.96 35.36
CA LEU A 364 30.94 -22.25 35.90
C LEU A 364 30.64 -21.43 37.14
N ASP A 365 31.57 -21.34 38.07
CA ASP A 365 31.39 -20.55 39.31
C ASP A 365 31.22 -19.07 39.01
N CYS A 366 31.99 -18.54 38.03
CA CYS A 366 31.85 -17.19 37.58
C CYS A 366 30.45 -16.95 36.91
N LEU A 367 29.99 -17.87 36.07
CA LEU A 367 28.67 -17.77 35.42
C LEU A 367 27.51 -17.82 36.42
N LYS A 368 27.59 -18.74 37.40
CA LYS A 368 26.57 -18.82 38.50
C LYS A 368 26.53 -17.55 39.30
N TRP A 369 27.71 -17.01 39.65
CA TRP A 369 27.80 -15.74 40.36
C TRP A 369 27.23 -14.57 39.56
N LEU A 370 27.57 -14.48 38.25
CA LEU A 370 27.02 -13.47 37.36
C LEU A 370 25.51 -13.56 37.26
N GLN A 371 24.97 -14.77 37.13
CA GLN A 371 23.53 -15.00 37.09
C GLN A 371 22.84 -14.44 38.33
N GLY A 372 23.28 -14.84 39.52
CA GLY A 372 22.72 -14.34 40.78
C GLY A 372 22.85 -12.82 40.92
N LEU A 373 24.01 -12.26 40.54
CA LEU A 373 24.21 -10.81 40.56
C LEU A 373 23.25 -10.03 39.64
N CYS A 374 23.05 -10.53 38.45
CA CYS A 374 22.16 -9.88 37.44
C CYS A 374 20.67 -10.02 37.80
N GLU A 375 20.31 -11.05 38.61
CA GLU A 375 18.94 -11.20 39.10
C GLU A 375 18.65 -10.29 40.32
N GLU A 376 19.69 -9.91 41.07
CA GLU A 376 19.53 -9.11 42.28
C GLU A 376 19.08 -7.68 42.00
N ARG A 377 19.70 -6.97 40.98
CA ARG A 377 19.38 -5.58 40.66
C ARG A 377 19.66 -5.27 39.19
N ASP A 378 18.80 -4.44 38.57
CA ASP A 378 18.95 -3.99 37.17
C ASP A 378 20.26 -3.29 36.89
N ILE A 379 20.70 -2.44 37.80
CA ILE A 379 21.94 -1.67 37.64
C ILE A 379 23.16 -2.60 37.52
N HIS A 380 23.14 -3.80 38.12
CA HIS A 380 24.21 -4.79 37.98
C HIS A 380 24.27 -5.32 36.57
N ARG A 381 23.11 -5.53 35.88
CA ARG A 381 23.03 -5.90 34.47
C ARG A 381 23.71 -4.86 33.60
N ASP A 382 23.42 -3.58 33.84
CA ASP A 382 24.04 -2.48 33.12
C ASP A 382 25.56 -2.47 33.27
N TRP A 383 26.08 -2.67 34.49
CA TRP A 383 27.52 -2.72 34.73
C TRP A 383 28.19 -3.89 34.03
N VAL A 384 27.60 -5.06 34.00
CA VAL A 384 28.07 -6.24 33.26
C VAL A 384 28.11 -5.97 31.77
N VAL A 385 27.10 -5.32 31.21
CA VAL A 385 27.05 -4.93 29.80
C VAL A 385 28.15 -3.93 29.46
N MET A 386 28.32 -2.86 30.31
CA MET A 386 29.31 -1.83 30.09
C MET A 386 30.76 -2.34 30.28
N GLU A 387 30.99 -3.36 31.12
CA GLU A 387 32.28 -4.02 31.23
C GLU A 387 32.60 -4.99 30.08
N SER A 388 31.76 -5.00 29.01
CA SER A 388 31.96 -5.80 27.80
C SER A 388 32.03 -7.32 28.05
N TYR A 389 31.16 -7.87 28.85
CA TYR A 389 31.00 -9.30 29.05
C TYR A 389 30.35 -10.02 27.86
N ILE A 390 29.50 -9.34 27.11
CA ILE A 390 28.70 -9.93 26.04
C ILE A 390 29.55 -10.66 24.99
N PRO A 391 30.65 -10.09 24.44
CA PRO A 391 31.46 -10.80 23.46
C PRO A 391 32.09 -12.09 24.02
N ILE A 392 32.49 -12.07 25.28
CA ILE A 392 33.10 -13.24 25.95
C ILE A 392 32.06 -14.34 26.18
N LEU A 393 30.84 -13.95 26.62
CA LEU A 393 29.75 -14.89 26.82
C LEU A 393 29.33 -15.55 25.49
N ILE A 394 29.23 -14.77 24.42
CA ILE A 394 28.92 -15.31 23.07
C ILE A 394 30.01 -16.30 22.63
N GLU A 395 31.29 -16.00 22.88
CA GLU A 395 32.38 -16.93 22.55
C GLU A 395 32.30 -18.25 23.34
N ARG A 396 31.85 -18.20 24.58
CA ARG A 396 31.63 -19.38 25.43
C ARG A 396 30.48 -20.28 24.98
N LEU A 397 29.57 -19.84 24.11
CA LEU A 397 28.58 -20.70 23.43
C LEU A 397 29.25 -21.76 22.52
N LYS A 398 30.51 -21.56 22.13
CA LYS A 398 31.32 -22.57 21.39
C LYS A 398 31.86 -23.69 22.28
N SER A 399 31.76 -23.57 23.61
CA SER A 399 32.27 -24.57 24.56
C SER A 399 31.64 -25.94 24.30
N LYS A 400 32.44 -27.01 24.53
CA LYS A 400 31.97 -28.41 24.52
C LYS A 400 31.08 -28.72 25.73
N ASN A 401 31.33 -28.04 26.86
CA ASN A 401 30.61 -28.27 28.09
C ASN A 401 29.18 -27.68 28.00
N ARG A 402 28.17 -28.52 28.26
CA ARG A 402 26.73 -28.18 28.24
C ARG A 402 26.37 -27.18 29.30
N ASP A 403 26.87 -27.40 30.54
CA ASP A 403 26.44 -26.58 31.67
C ASP A 403 26.95 -25.14 31.51
N ILE A 404 28.16 -24.98 30.94
CA ILE A 404 28.67 -23.65 30.56
C ILE A 404 27.72 -22.98 29.57
N ARG A 405 27.30 -23.66 28.49
CA ARG A 405 26.43 -23.08 27.48
C ARG A 405 25.06 -22.69 28.03
N ASN A 406 24.49 -23.57 28.89
CA ASN A 406 23.20 -23.31 29.56
C ASN A 406 23.26 -22.07 30.45
N HIS A 407 24.30 -21.98 31.33
CA HIS A 407 24.46 -20.79 32.17
C HIS A 407 24.74 -19.54 31.35
N VAL A 408 25.50 -19.62 30.23
CA VAL A 408 25.71 -18.50 29.33
C VAL A 408 24.41 -18.01 28.72
N LEU A 409 23.57 -18.92 28.19
CA LEU A 409 22.26 -18.56 27.66
C LEU A 409 21.37 -17.91 28.73
N GLY A 410 21.40 -18.47 29.96
CA GLY A 410 20.66 -17.90 31.10
C GLY A 410 21.13 -16.49 31.46
N VAL A 411 22.44 -16.25 31.57
CA VAL A 411 22.98 -14.90 31.82
C VAL A 411 22.63 -13.94 30.68
N LEU A 412 22.76 -14.34 29.40
CA LEU A 412 22.36 -13.51 28.27
C LEU A 412 20.89 -13.16 28.29
N CYS A 413 20.00 -14.11 28.62
CA CYS A 413 18.55 -13.84 28.81
C CYS A 413 18.27 -12.76 29.85
N ILE A 414 19.00 -12.81 30.99
CA ILE A 414 18.83 -11.82 32.07
C ILE A 414 19.36 -10.45 31.63
N LEU A 415 20.51 -10.39 30.91
CA LEU A 415 21.11 -9.14 30.45
C LEU A 415 20.25 -8.40 29.44
N VAL A 416 19.52 -9.11 28.55
CA VAL A 416 18.69 -8.48 27.50
C VAL A 416 17.32 -8.04 28.00
N ARG A 417 16.90 -8.50 29.17
CA ARG A 417 15.61 -8.15 29.76
C ARG A 417 15.53 -6.63 29.94
N ASP A 418 14.54 -6.01 29.35
CA ASP A 418 14.29 -4.56 29.41
C ASP A 418 15.46 -3.65 28.96
N SER A 419 16.42 -4.18 28.17
CA SER A 419 17.62 -3.43 27.73
C SER A 419 17.87 -3.51 26.22
N ASP A 420 17.42 -2.52 25.49
CA ASP A 420 17.68 -2.42 24.05
C ASP A 420 19.16 -2.30 23.70
N ASP A 421 19.95 -1.62 24.53
CA ASP A 421 21.41 -1.52 24.37
C ASP A 421 22.09 -2.89 24.44
N ALA A 422 21.69 -3.75 25.38
CA ALA A 422 22.23 -5.10 25.51
C ALA A 422 21.84 -5.95 24.27
N LYS A 423 20.59 -5.83 23.79
CA LYS A 423 20.12 -6.53 22.58
C LYS A 423 20.94 -6.14 21.36
N GLU A 424 21.12 -4.83 21.12
CA GLU A 424 21.92 -4.34 20.01
C GLU A 424 23.41 -4.71 20.11
N ARG A 425 23.99 -4.72 21.34
CA ARG A 425 25.37 -5.15 21.55
C ARG A 425 25.55 -6.64 21.24
N ILE A 426 24.57 -7.51 21.55
CA ILE A 426 24.61 -8.92 21.13
C ILE A 426 24.58 -9.04 19.61
N ALA A 427 23.67 -8.32 18.96
CA ALA A 427 23.54 -8.37 17.50
C ALA A 427 24.80 -7.84 16.74
N LYS A 428 25.57 -6.94 17.37
CA LYS A 428 26.83 -6.40 16.83
C LYS A 428 28.02 -7.36 16.96
N VAL A 429 27.94 -8.39 17.81
CA VAL A 429 29.00 -9.39 17.92
C VAL A 429 28.92 -10.33 16.73
N GLU A 430 30.04 -10.50 16.05
CA GLU A 430 30.14 -11.34 14.86
C GLU A 430 29.68 -12.79 15.14
N ASN A 431 28.81 -13.32 14.29
CA ASN A 431 28.22 -14.67 14.41
C ASN A 431 27.44 -14.95 15.71
N ALA A 432 27.07 -13.93 16.50
CA ALA A 432 26.37 -14.13 17.77
C ALA A 432 25.00 -14.80 17.57
N LEU A 433 24.19 -14.28 16.66
CA LEU A 433 22.87 -14.83 16.36
C LEU A 433 22.95 -16.27 15.83
N ASP A 434 23.92 -16.57 14.97
CA ASP A 434 24.12 -17.93 14.46
C ASP A 434 24.50 -18.93 15.57
N LEU A 435 25.31 -18.50 16.55
CA LEU A 435 25.65 -19.33 17.70
C LEU A 435 24.45 -19.59 18.62
N ILE A 436 23.62 -18.58 18.83
CA ILE A 436 22.37 -18.71 19.60
C ILE A 436 21.39 -19.60 18.84
N VAL A 437 21.19 -19.39 17.55
CA VAL A 437 20.32 -20.21 16.69
C VAL A 437 20.76 -21.67 16.66
N ARG A 438 22.06 -21.94 16.58
CA ARG A 438 22.59 -23.32 16.66
C ARG A 438 22.20 -24.01 17.97
N SER A 439 22.01 -23.28 19.05
CA SER A 439 21.57 -23.85 20.33
C SER A 439 20.11 -24.36 20.28
N LEU A 440 19.29 -23.87 19.33
CA LEU A 440 17.93 -24.39 19.11
C LEU A 440 17.91 -25.87 18.68
N SER A 441 18.91 -26.31 17.91
CA SER A 441 19.02 -27.69 17.40
C SER A 441 19.66 -28.67 18.39
N ARG A 442 20.08 -28.18 19.55
CA ARG A 442 20.71 -29.00 20.57
C ARG A 442 19.67 -29.66 21.49
N ARG A 443 20.02 -29.97 22.75
CA ARG A 443 19.09 -30.60 23.68
C ARG A 443 17.93 -29.68 24.08
N PRO A 444 16.80 -30.22 24.54
CA PRO A 444 15.58 -29.45 24.81
C PRO A 444 15.80 -28.23 25.72
N GLU A 445 16.58 -28.38 26.81
CA GLU A 445 16.85 -27.25 27.71
C GLU A 445 17.70 -26.13 27.11
N GLU A 446 18.73 -26.48 26.33
CA GLU A 446 19.50 -25.46 25.58
C GLU A 446 18.61 -24.79 24.54
N GLY A 447 17.79 -25.57 23.83
CA GLY A 447 16.83 -25.05 22.85
C GLY A 447 15.80 -24.11 23.49
N LYS A 448 15.29 -24.47 24.67
CA LYS A 448 14.37 -23.62 25.44
C LYS A 448 15.02 -22.30 25.85
N SER A 449 16.21 -22.34 26.41
CA SER A 449 16.94 -21.13 26.81
C SER A 449 17.29 -20.25 25.59
N ALA A 450 17.65 -20.86 24.46
CA ALA A 450 17.97 -20.15 23.24
C ALA A 450 16.74 -19.48 22.62
N VAL A 451 15.58 -20.15 22.61
CA VAL A 451 14.35 -19.56 22.07
C VAL A 451 13.82 -18.43 22.96
N LEU A 452 13.96 -18.54 24.27
CA LEU A 452 13.66 -17.45 25.19
C LEU A 452 14.54 -16.23 24.93
N LEU A 453 15.84 -16.44 24.76
CA LEU A 453 16.79 -15.37 24.42
C LEU A 453 16.44 -14.72 23.09
N LEU A 454 16.15 -15.48 22.05
CA LEU A 454 15.77 -14.96 20.73
C LEU A 454 14.44 -14.19 20.79
N ASN A 455 13.48 -14.64 21.59
CA ASN A 455 12.22 -13.93 21.78
C ASN A 455 12.44 -12.57 22.46
N GLU A 456 13.30 -12.50 23.49
CA GLU A 456 13.66 -11.23 24.11
C GLU A 456 14.40 -10.30 23.12
N LEU A 457 15.33 -10.84 22.33
CA LEU A 457 16.05 -10.09 21.29
C LEU A 457 15.10 -9.54 20.23
N SER A 458 14.07 -10.29 19.86
CA SER A 458 13.11 -9.90 18.80
C SER A 458 12.21 -8.71 19.18
N SER A 459 12.15 -8.33 20.43
CA SER A 459 11.39 -7.16 20.88
C SER A 459 12.02 -5.84 20.42
N ASN A 460 13.31 -5.83 20.09
CA ASN A 460 13.99 -4.71 19.41
C ASN A 460 13.90 -4.90 17.90
N HIS A 461 13.33 -3.91 17.18
CA HIS A 461 13.07 -4.00 15.74
C HIS A 461 14.34 -4.19 14.89
N ILE A 462 15.46 -3.54 15.26
CA ILE A 462 16.74 -3.65 14.54
C ILE A 462 17.30 -5.06 14.66
N VAL A 463 17.27 -5.63 15.88
CA VAL A 463 17.78 -6.97 16.16
C VAL A 463 16.89 -8.05 15.56
N ARG A 464 15.56 -7.85 15.61
CA ARG A 464 14.58 -8.75 15.02
C ARG A 464 14.85 -9.01 13.54
N ASP A 465 15.16 -7.93 12.79
CA ASP A 465 15.44 -8.04 11.35
C ASP A 465 16.74 -8.83 11.05
N CYS A 466 17.63 -8.96 12.04
CA CYS A 466 18.84 -9.77 11.95
C CYS A 466 18.63 -11.25 12.36
N ILE A 467 17.56 -11.59 13.09
CA ILE A 467 17.30 -12.94 13.57
C ILE A 467 16.87 -13.88 12.44
N GLY A 468 15.93 -13.42 11.59
CA GLY A 468 15.39 -14.24 10.51
C GLY A 468 16.44 -14.73 9.50
N PRO A 469 17.38 -13.89 9.06
CA PRO A 469 18.46 -14.28 8.16
C PRO A 469 19.48 -15.27 8.73
N ALA A 470 19.55 -15.44 10.06
CA ALA A 470 20.47 -16.38 10.69
C ALA A 470 20.22 -17.81 10.19
N GLN A 471 21.32 -18.53 9.94
CA GLN A 471 21.32 -19.81 9.23
C GLN A 471 20.34 -20.82 9.85
N ASN A 472 19.32 -21.25 9.07
CA ASN A 472 18.28 -22.20 9.46
C ASN A 472 17.39 -21.77 10.64
N CYS A 473 17.39 -20.50 11.03
CA CYS A 473 16.63 -19.99 12.18
C CYS A 473 15.12 -20.34 12.07
N ILE A 474 14.48 -19.96 10.99
CA ILE A 474 13.04 -20.18 10.76
C ILE A 474 12.70 -21.67 10.79
N LEU A 475 13.49 -22.51 10.13
CA LEU A 475 13.26 -23.96 10.11
C LEU A 475 13.36 -24.58 11.51
N LEU A 476 14.38 -24.19 12.30
CA LEU A 476 14.56 -24.67 13.66
C LEU A 476 13.44 -24.19 14.60
N LEU A 477 12.97 -22.96 14.43
CA LEU A 477 11.82 -22.42 15.18
C LEU A 477 10.52 -23.17 14.84
N ILE A 478 10.30 -23.49 13.57
CA ILE A 478 9.14 -24.29 13.15
C ILE A 478 9.21 -25.69 13.78
N THR A 479 10.39 -26.33 13.75
CA THR A 479 10.59 -27.63 14.38
C THR A 479 10.31 -27.56 15.90
N LEU A 480 10.78 -26.49 16.54
CA LEU A 480 10.59 -26.31 17.99
C LEU A 480 9.13 -25.98 18.34
N SER A 481 8.40 -25.31 17.45
CA SER A 481 6.96 -25.03 17.65
C SER A 481 6.10 -26.30 17.65
N GLY A 482 6.58 -27.40 17.07
CA GLY A 482 5.97 -28.73 17.13
C GLY A 482 6.55 -29.66 18.22
N SER A 483 7.38 -29.14 19.15
CA SER A 483 7.99 -29.97 20.21
C SER A 483 7.04 -30.27 21.37
N ASP A 484 7.34 -31.31 22.15
CA ASP A 484 6.56 -31.71 23.34
C ASP A 484 6.70 -30.72 24.52
N ASP A 485 7.74 -29.87 24.55
CA ASP A 485 7.85 -28.78 25.53
C ASP A 485 6.90 -27.64 25.19
N VAL A 486 5.75 -27.63 25.90
CA VAL A 486 4.67 -26.65 25.69
C VAL A 486 5.15 -25.20 25.80
N GLU A 487 6.09 -24.89 26.71
CA GLU A 487 6.59 -23.53 26.88
C GLU A 487 7.52 -23.14 25.76
N ALA A 488 8.47 -24.01 25.38
CA ALA A 488 9.36 -23.78 24.26
C ALA A 488 8.59 -23.65 22.95
N ALA A 489 7.59 -24.50 22.71
CA ALA A 489 6.71 -24.45 21.54
C ALA A 489 5.93 -23.14 21.49
N ARG A 490 5.36 -22.69 22.61
CA ARG A 490 4.61 -21.43 22.71
C ARG A 490 5.51 -20.21 22.41
N VAL A 491 6.74 -20.19 22.96
CA VAL A 491 7.68 -19.10 22.73
C VAL A 491 8.20 -19.11 21.30
N ALA A 492 8.50 -20.29 20.73
CA ALA A 492 8.90 -20.42 19.32
C ALA A 492 7.79 -19.92 18.39
N THR A 493 6.54 -20.29 18.68
CA THR A 493 5.38 -19.79 17.92
C THR A 493 5.26 -18.27 17.99
N LYS A 494 5.37 -17.70 19.21
CA LYS A 494 5.34 -16.24 19.41
C LYS A 494 6.48 -15.54 18.67
N LEU A 495 7.68 -16.11 18.69
CA LEU A 495 8.81 -15.58 17.95
C LEU A 495 8.60 -15.64 16.44
N LEU A 496 8.04 -16.73 15.91
CA LEU A 496 7.65 -16.83 14.51
C LEU A 496 6.58 -15.78 14.14
N GLU A 497 5.62 -15.51 15.02
CA GLU A 497 4.66 -14.41 14.83
C GLU A 497 5.37 -13.05 14.77
N CYS A 498 6.29 -12.78 15.70
CA CYS A 498 7.09 -11.56 15.71
C CYS A 498 7.94 -11.42 14.41
N LEU A 499 8.51 -12.50 13.91
CA LEU A 499 9.28 -12.50 12.68
C LEU A 499 8.41 -12.37 11.44
N SER A 500 7.11 -12.68 11.52
CA SER A 500 6.16 -12.58 10.41
C SER A 500 5.84 -11.14 9.98
N PHE A 501 6.24 -10.12 10.73
CA PHE A 501 6.12 -8.72 10.31
C PHE A 501 7.13 -8.32 9.20
N SER A 502 8.22 -9.08 9.02
CA SER A 502 9.17 -8.89 7.92
C SER A 502 8.76 -9.71 6.71
N VAL A 503 8.68 -9.05 5.54
CA VAL A 503 8.38 -9.71 4.25
C VAL A 503 9.36 -10.85 3.97
N GLU A 504 10.63 -10.64 4.26
CA GLU A 504 11.70 -11.61 4.02
C GLU A 504 11.57 -12.84 4.94
N HIS A 505 11.27 -12.62 6.21
CA HIS A 505 11.03 -13.70 7.17
C HIS A 505 9.79 -14.53 6.80
N ILE A 506 8.75 -13.90 6.28
CA ILE A 506 7.53 -14.58 5.84
C ILE A 506 7.79 -15.44 4.61
N ILE A 507 8.61 -14.98 3.66
CA ILE A 507 9.02 -15.80 2.52
C ILE A 507 9.77 -17.04 3.01
N GLN A 508 10.67 -16.90 3.99
CA GLN A 508 11.36 -18.04 4.61
C GLN A 508 10.40 -18.99 5.33
N MET A 509 9.43 -18.47 6.08
CA MET A 509 8.38 -19.26 6.73
C MET A 509 7.52 -20.00 5.71
N ALA A 510 7.16 -19.34 4.62
CA ALA A 510 6.39 -19.95 3.54
C ALA A 510 7.15 -21.09 2.85
N ASN A 511 8.44 -20.92 2.60
CA ASN A 511 9.29 -21.97 2.07
C ASN A 511 9.46 -23.17 3.00
N ALA A 512 9.27 -22.94 4.30
CA ALA A 512 9.30 -23.97 5.35
C ALA A 512 7.90 -24.53 5.71
N ASN A 513 6.89 -24.27 4.89
CA ASN A 513 5.49 -24.71 5.12
C ASN A 513 4.85 -24.17 6.40
N TYR A 514 5.22 -22.97 6.84
CA TYR A 514 4.74 -22.39 8.09
C TYR A 514 3.31 -21.82 8.02
N PHE A 515 2.65 -21.83 6.90
CA PHE A 515 1.30 -21.25 6.71
C PHE A 515 0.23 -21.81 7.62
N LYS A 516 0.38 -23.05 8.11
CA LYS A 516 -0.57 -23.67 9.03
C LYS A 516 -0.81 -22.82 10.27
N HIS A 517 0.23 -22.24 10.84
CA HIS A 517 0.13 -21.40 12.03
C HIS A 517 -0.49 -20.03 11.74
N LEU A 518 -0.06 -19.40 10.65
CA LEU A 518 -0.64 -18.14 10.18
C LEU A 518 -2.15 -18.29 9.94
N LEU A 519 -2.56 -19.38 9.31
CA LEU A 519 -3.97 -19.68 9.03
C LEU A 519 -4.74 -19.99 10.31
N HIS A 520 -4.12 -20.63 11.30
CA HIS A 520 -4.75 -20.86 12.58
C HIS A 520 -5.06 -19.54 13.30
N CYS A 521 -4.13 -18.60 13.33
CA CYS A 521 -4.37 -17.25 13.85
C CYS A 521 -5.45 -16.50 13.06
N LEU A 522 -5.44 -16.60 11.73
CA LEU A 522 -6.42 -15.95 10.87
C LEU A 522 -7.84 -16.51 11.06
N SER A 523 -7.98 -17.81 11.34
CA SER A 523 -9.28 -18.47 11.48
C SER A 523 -9.82 -18.48 12.92
N SER A 524 -8.96 -18.60 13.94
CA SER A 524 -9.34 -18.86 15.33
C SER A 524 -8.83 -17.81 16.32
N GLY A 525 -7.98 -16.87 15.87
CA GLY A 525 -7.43 -15.83 16.72
C GLY A 525 -8.45 -14.74 17.10
N PRO A 526 -8.12 -13.90 18.09
CA PRO A 526 -8.87 -12.68 18.39
C PRO A 526 -9.07 -11.82 17.12
N GLU A 527 -10.12 -11.02 17.09
CA GLU A 527 -10.46 -10.23 15.90
C GLU A 527 -9.32 -9.32 15.45
N GLY A 528 -8.63 -8.66 16.37
CA GLY A 528 -7.46 -7.83 16.08
C GLY A 528 -6.31 -8.60 15.45
N ASP A 529 -6.06 -9.83 15.89
CA ASP A 529 -4.99 -10.69 15.34
C ASP A 529 -5.36 -11.18 13.95
N ARG A 530 -6.63 -11.56 13.71
CA ARG A 530 -7.12 -11.96 12.39
C ARG A 530 -6.97 -10.83 11.37
N VAL A 531 -7.34 -9.60 11.74
CA VAL A 531 -7.17 -8.42 10.90
C VAL A 531 -5.69 -8.15 10.64
N THR A 532 -4.84 -8.31 11.65
CA THR A 532 -3.38 -8.14 11.51
C THR A 532 -2.78 -9.16 10.54
N MET A 533 -3.18 -10.44 10.62
CA MET A 533 -2.73 -11.48 9.68
C MET A 533 -3.22 -11.21 8.25
N ALA A 534 -4.46 -10.81 8.08
CA ALA A 534 -5.00 -10.42 6.78
C ALA A 534 -4.27 -9.19 6.21
N ARG A 535 -3.94 -8.20 7.04
CA ARG A 535 -3.13 -7.02 6.65
C ARG A 535 -1.76 -7.44 6.18
N THR A 536 -1.11 -8.33 6.91
CA THR A 536 0.19 -8.89 6.53
C THR A 536 0.10 -9.55 5.17
N LEU A 537 -0.88 -10.43 4.95
CA LEU A 537 -1.13 -11.05 3.64
C LEU A 537 -1.39 -10.02 2.53
N SER A 538 -2.04 -8.90 2.85
CA SER A 538 -2.34 -7.85 1.88
C SER A 538 -1.10 -7.09 1.42
N ASP A 539 -0.11 -6.95 2.28
CA ASP A 539 1.07 -6.09 2.05
C ASP A 539 2.28 -6.89 1.54
N MET A 540 2.21 -8.24 1.64
CA MET A 540 3.29 -9.11 1.22
C MET A 540 3.42 -9.26 -0.29
N LYS A 541 4.69 -9.34 -0.75
CA LYS A 541 5.03 -9.81 -2.10
C LYS A 541 5.17 -11.34 -2.08
N LEU A 542 4.06 -12.04 -2.29
CA LEU A 542 4.03 -13.50 -2.34
C LEU A 542 4.53 -14.01 -3.69
N THR A 543 5.33 -15.08 -3.66
CA THR A 543 5.64 -15.87 -4.86
C THR A 543 4.43 -16.70 -5.26
N ASP A 544 4.36 -17.15 -6.50
CA ASP A 544 3.24 -17.95 -6.99
C ASP A 544 3.11 -19.27 -6.23
N HIS A 545 4.22 -19.92 -5.87
CA HIS A 545 4.24 -21.09 -5.00
C HIS A 545 3.58 -20.81 -3.64
N ASN A 546 3.91 -19.69 -3.00
CA ASN A 546 3.34 -19.33 -1.71
C ASN A 546 1.84 -19.01 -1.80
N LYS A 547 1.40 -18.37 -2.89
CA LYS A 547 -0.02 -18.11 -3.14
C LYS A 547 -0.81 -19.41 -3.29
N SER A 548 -0.28 -20.38 -4.05
CA SER A 548 -0.89 -21.69 -4.21
C SER A 548 -0.99 -22.43 -2.88
N HIS A 549 0.12 -22.50 -2.15
CA HIS A 549 0.19 -23.22 -0.88
C HIS A 549 -0.75 -22.63 0.20
N LEU A 550 -0.88 -21.29 0.28
CA LEU A 550 -1.85 -20.63 1.17
C LEU A 550 -3.30 -21.06 0.83
N PHE A 551 -3.61 -21.21 -0.43
CA PHE A 551 -4.92 -21.69 -0.87
C PHE A 551 -5.18 -23.14 -0.49
N GLU A 552 -4.22 -24.02 -0.72
CA GLU A 552 -4.27 -25.44 -0.32
C GLU A 552 -4.46 -25.58 1.21
N CYS A 553 -3.84 -24.66 1.98
CA CYS A 553 -4.01 -24.60 3.42
C CYS A 553 -5.32 -23.95 3.89
N GLY A 554 -6.20 -23.51 2.99
CA GLY A 554 -7.56 -23.06 3.30
C GLY A 554 -7.69 -21.60 3.72
N VAL A 555 -6.81 -20.69 3.25
CA VAL A 555 -6.84 -19.25 3.55
C VAL A 555 -8.15 -18.55 3.14
N LEU A 556 -8.89 -19.12 2.19
CA LEU A 556 -10.06 -18.49 1.61
C LEU A 556 -11.20 -18.27 2.60
N LYS A 557 -11.55 -19.29 3.39
CA LYS A 557 -12.67 -19.21 4.35
C LYS A 557 -12.50 -18.12 5.41
N PRO A 558 -11.36 -18.03 6.10
CA PRO A 558 -11.13 -16.96 7.06
C PRO A 558 -11.18 -15.56 6.45
N LEU A 559 -10.65 -15.37 5.23
CA LEU A 559 -10.70 -14.09 4.55
C LEU A 559 -12.14 -13.71 4.17
N LEU A 560 -12.96 -14.66 3.69
CA LEU A 560 -14.37 -14.41 3.41
C LEU A 560 -15.16 -14.03 4.67
N HIS A 561 -14.83 -14.62 5.80
CA HIS A 561 -15.43 -14.23 7.07
C HIS A 561 -15.10 -12.76 7.43
N LEU A 562 -13.87 -12.31 7.18
CA LEU A 562 -13.48 -10.91 7.38
C LEU A 562 -14.13 -9.97 6.36
N VAL A 563 -14.37 -10.40 5.14
CA VAL A 563 -15.15 -9.65 4.12
C VAL A 563 -16.57 -9.38 4.59
N SER A 564 -17.15 -10.29 5.38
CA SER A 564 -18.50 -10.17 5.93
C SER A 564 -18.58 -9.42 7.26
N SER A 565 -17.45 -8.92 7.82
CA SER A 565 -17.38 -8.09 9.03
C SER A 565 -18.19 -6.80 8.86
N ASP A 566 -18.64 -6.17 9.96
CA ASP A 566 -19.29 -4.86 9.90
C ASP A 566 -18.30 -3.70 9.70
N ASP A 567 -17.05 -3.87 10.15
CA ASP A 567 -16.01 -2.86 10.07
C ASP A 567 -15.45 -2.70 8.64
N THR A 568 -15.46 -1.46 8.16
CA THR A 568 -15.01 -1.11 6.80
C THR A 568 -13.51 -1.32 6.59
N ASP A 569 -12.69 -1.06 7.61
CA ASP A 569 -11.24 -1.23 7.53
C ASP A 569 -10.87 -2.71 7.49
N THR A 570 -11.56 -3.53 8.24
CA THR A 570 -11.43 -5.00 8.19
C THR A 570 -11.78 -5.56 6.82
N LYS A 571 -12.91 -5.11 6.24
CA LYS A 571 -13.29 -5.44 4.86
C LYS A 571 -12.22 -5.06 3.86
N LEU A 572 -11.69 -3.85 3.96
CA LEU A 572 -10.64 -3.35 3.07
C LEU A 572 -9.38 -4.23 3.13
N VAL A 573 -8.93 -4.58 4.32
CA VAL A 573 -7.75 -5.43 4.52
C VAL A 573 -7.98 -6.82 3.95
N ALA A 574 -9.14 -7.43 4.19
CA ALA A 574 -9.49 -8.74 3.67
C ALA A 574 -9.56 -8.75 2.13
N VAL A 575 -10.17 -7.73 1.53
CA VAL A 575 -10.24 -7.59 0.07
C VAL A 575 -8.86 -7.41 -0.54
N ARG A 576 -7.98 -6.61 0.08
CA ARG A 576 -6.59 -6.46 -0.37
C ARG A 576 -5.80 -7.77 -0.30
N ALA A 577 -6.01 -8.57 0.75
CA ALA A 577 -5.41 -9.90 0.86
C ALA A 577 -5.92 -10.83 -0.26
N LEU A 578 -7.22 -10.84 -0.52
CA LEU A 578 -7.82 -11.58 -1.64
C LEU A 578 -7.26 -11.10 -2.99
N GLN A 579 -7.10 -9.80 -3.18
CA GLN A 579 -6.51 -9.21 -4.38
C GLN A 579 -5.08 -9.70 -4.61
N ASN A 580 -4.26 -9.73 -3.56
CA ASN A 580 -2.90 -10.24 -3.62
C ASN A 580 -2.86 -11.72 -4.04
N LEU A 581 -3.71 -12.54 -3.43
CA LEU A 581 -3.81 -13.97 -3.72
C LEU A 581 -4.41 -14.25 -5.11
N ALA A 582 -5.37 -13.45 -5.56
CA ALA A 582 -6.02 -13.57 -6.86
C ALA A 582 -5.09 -13.26 -8.04
N SER A 583 -3.93 -12.67 -7.79
CA SER A 583 -2.92 -12.40 -8.83
C SER A 583 -2.34 -13.69 -9.45
N LEU A 584 -2.51 -14.86 -8.81
CA LEU A 584 -2.24 -16.18 -9.39
C LEU A 584 -3.52 -16.73 -10.04
N PRO A 585 -3.55 -17.02 -11.35
CA PRO A 585 -4.75 -17.49 -12.05
C PRO A 585 -5.38 -18.75 -11.45
N ALA A 586 -4.60 -19.73 -11.01
CA ALA A 586 -5.11 -20.93 -10.36
C ALA A 586 -5.93 -20.61 -9.09
N ASN A 587 -5.47 -19.64 -8.28
CA ASN A 587 -6.20 -19.19 -7.10
C ASN A 587 -7.49 -18.46 -7.47
N GLY A 588 -7.47 -17.66 -8.53
CA GLY A 588 -8.66 -16.99 -9.03
C GLY A 588 -9.77 -17.97 -9.41
N LEU A 589 -9.43 -19.08 -10.06
CA LEU A 589 -10.39 -20.15 -10.35
C LEU A 589 -10.96 -20.79 -9.08
N GLN A 590 -10.12 -21.06 -8.10
CA GLN A 590 -10.57 -21.58 -6.80
C GLN A 590 -11.46 -20.56 -6.05
N MET A 591 -11.19 -19.26 -6.19
CA MET A 591 -12.04 -18.19 -5.64
C MET A 591 -13.44 -18.18 -6.29
N ILE A 592 -13.53 -18.34 -7.60
CA ILE A 592 -14.82 -18.46 -8.28
C ILE A 592 -15.60 -19.66 -7.74
N ARG A 593 -14.97 -20.85 -7.69
CA ARG A 593 -15.57 -22.08 -7.14
C ARG A 593 -15.93 -21.96 -5.66
N GLY A 594 -15.14 -21.22 -4.89
CA GLY A 594 -15.36 -20.93 -3.47
C GLY A 594 -16.43 -19.87 -3.21
N GLY A 595 -17.09 -19.32 -4.25
CA GLY A 595 -18.17 -18.36 -4.12
C GLY A 595 -17.73 -16.95 -3.68
N VAL A 596 -16.49 -16.54 -3.94
CA VAL A 596 -15.96 -15.21 -3.56
C VAL A 596 -16.62 -14.08 -4.34
N VAL A 597 -17.03 -14.35 -5.58
CA VAL A 597 -17.53 -13.31 -6.50
C VAL A 597 -18.76 -12.62 -5.94
N ARG A 598 -19.71 -13.38 -5.38
CA ARG A 598 -20.96 -12.82 -4.85
C ARG A 598 -20.75 -11.85 -3.69
N PRO A 599 -20.01 -12.17 -2.62
CA PRO A 599 -19.69 -11.21 -1.55
C PRO A 599 -18.98 -9.95 -2.04
N LEU A 600 -18.11 -10.08 -3.05
CA LEU A 600 -17.43 -8.92 -3.63
C LEU A 600 -18.42 -8.03 -4.41
N LEU A 601 -19.33 -8.60 -5.18
CA LEU A 601 -20.37 -7.83 -5.86
C LEU A 601 -21.30 -7.13 -4.86
N ASP A 602 -21.66 -7.81 -3.76
CA ASP A 602 -22.49 -7.24 -2.70
C ASP A 602 -21.80 -6.05 -1.99
N LEU A 603 -20.48 -6.00 -1.93
CA LEU A 603 -19.71 -4.86 -1.43
C LEU A 603 -19.60 -3.71 -2.45
N LEU A 604 -19.62 -4.02 -3.74
CA LEU A 604 -19.44 -3.04 -4.80
C LEU A 604 -20.74 -2.30 -5.14
N LEU A 605 -21.88 -3.02 -5.10
CA LEU A 605 -23.18 -2.55 -5.59
C LEU A 605 -23.92 -1.53 -4.69
N PRO A 606 -23.84 -1.54 -3.33
CA PRO A 606 -24.55 -0.57 -2.51
C PRO A 606 -24.02 0.86 -2.71
N TYR A 607 -24.85 1.74 -3.23
CA TYR A 607 -24.51 3.16 -3.41
C TYR A 607 -24.60 3.89 -2.06
N GLY A 608 -23.49 4.48 -1.63
CA GLY A 608 -23.48 5.44 -0.52
C GLY A 608 -23.00 4.94 0.85
N SER A 609 -22.84 3.65 1.09
CA SER A 609 -22.46 3.13 2.42
C SER A 609 -21.01 2.64 2.56
N SER A 610 -20.30 2.43 1.46
CA SER A 610 -18.92 1.90 1.46
C SER A 610 -17.89 2.98 1.13
N SER A 611 -16.73 2.91 1.77
CA SER A 611 -15.55 3.73 1.43
C SER A 611 -15.18 3.57 -0.04
N THR A 612 -14.93 4.68 -0.75
CA THR A 612 -14.47 4.67 -2.15
C THR A 612 -13.25 3.77 -2.33
N ARG A 613 -12.32 3.81 -1.39
CA ARG A 613 -11.11 3.01 -1.38
C ARG A 613 -11.40 1.50 -1.32
N LEU A 614 -12.38 1.08 -0.51
CA LEU A 614 -12.82 -0.31 -0.46
C LEU A 614 -13.36 -0.75 -1.83
N ARG A 615 -14.23 0.04 -2.44
CA ARG A 615 -14.82 -0.26 -3.75
C ARG A 615 -13.78 -0.35 -4.86
N GLU A 616 -12.75 0.49 -4.83
CA GLU A 616 -11.61 0.42 -5.76
C GLU A 616 -10.88 -0.92 -5.66
N HIS A 617 -10.57 -1.36 -4.44
CA HIS A 617 -9.91 -2.65 -4.22
C HIS A 617 -10.81 -3.83 -4.58
N VAL A 618 -12.11 -3.76 -4.30
CA VAL A 618 -13.08 -4.78 -4.72
C VAL A 618 -13.11 -4.92 -6.24
N ALA A 619 -13.23 -3.78 -6.95
CA ALA A 619 -13.23 -3.78 -8.41
C ALA A 619 -11.90 -4.32 -8.99
N ALA A 620 -10.77 -3.97 -8.38
CA ALA A 620 -9.46 -4.48 -8.76
C ALA A 620 -9.33 -6.00 -8.50
N THR A 621 -9.91 -6.51 -7.41
CA THR A 621 -9.94 -7.94 -7.10
C THR A 621 -10.79 -8.71 -8.10
N LEU A 622 -11.98 -8.21 -8.45
CA LEU A 622 -12.83 -8.79 -9.49
C LEU A 622 -12.11 -8.85 -10.84
N ARG A 623 -11.39 -7.79 -11.20
CA ARG A 623 -10.55 -7.77 -12.41
C ARG A 623 -9.48 -8.87 -12.37
N GLN A 624 -8.84 -9.06 -11.21
CA GLN A 624 -7.80 -10.06 -11.08
C GLN A 624 -8.36 -11.49 -11.15
N ILE A 625 -9.54 -11.72 -10.56
CA ILE A 625 -10.26 -12.99 -10.66
C ILE A 625 -10.70 -13.26 -12.11
N ALA A 626 -11.14 -12.22 -12.84
CA ALA A 626 -11.53 -12.37 -14.24
C ALA A 626 -10.38 -12.88 -15.12
N ILE A 627 -9.13 -12.45 -14.87
CA ILE A 627 -7.96 -12.92 -15.61
C ILE A 627 -7.83 -14.45 -15.55
N SER A 628 -8.22 -15.07 -14.44
CA SER A 628 -8.15 -16.53 -14.30
C SER A 628 -9.10 -17.28 -15.22
N THR A 629 -10.18 -16.66 -15.69
CA THR A 629 -11.16 -17.29 -16.59
C THR A 629 -10.64 -17.45 -18.02
N THR A 630 -9.50 -16.86 -18.38
CA THR A 630 -8.87 -17.01 -19.70
C THR A 630 -7.84 -18.14 -19.75
N SER A 631 -7.63 -18.85 -18.64
CA SER A 631 -6.71 -19.98 -18.58
C SER A 631 -7.26 -21.19 -19.33
N GLN A 632 -6.36 -22.07 -19.81
CA GLN A 632 -6.78 -23.30 -20.47
C GLN A 632 -7.63 -24.18 -19.54
N GLU A 633 -7.28 -24.26 -18.25
CA GLU A 633 -8.04 -25.02 -17.23
C GLU A 633 -9.47 -24.47 -17.06
N ALA A 634 -9.64 -23.12 -17.10
CA ALA A 634 -10.94 -22.49 -17.02
C ALA A 634 -11.83 -22.84 -18.23
N ASN A 635 -11.25 -22.91 -19.43
CA ASN A 635 -11.95 -23.25 -20.66
C ASN A 635 -12.36 -24.72 -20.67
N GLU A 636 -11.47 -25.62 -20.24
CA GLU A 636 -11.79 -27.08 -20.17
C GLU A 636 -12.91 -27.37 -19.15
N LEU A 637 -13.04 -26.56 -18.11
CA LEU A 637 -14.02 -26.76 -17.04
C LEU A 637 -15.24 -25.83 -17.16
N GLU A 638 -15.34 -25.07 -18.25
CA GLU A 638 -16.42 -24.10 -18.54
C GLU A 638 -16.75 -23.16 -17.35
N VAL A 639 -15.72 -22.65 -16.65
CA VAL A 639 -15.89 -21.84 -15.46
C VAL A 639 -16.33 -20.43 -15.83
N SER A 640 -17.56 -20.07 -15.46
CA SER A 640 -18.10 -18.72 -15.62
C SER A 640 -17.98 -17.92 -14.30
N MET A 641 -17.47 -16.68 -14.37
CA MET A 641 -17.39 -15.79 -13.21
C MET A 641 -18.73 -15.13 -12.88
N LEU A 642 -19.51 -14.73 -13.89
CA LEU A 642 -20.83 -14.11 -13.78
C LEU A 642 -21.87 -15.06 -14.36
N GLU A 643 -22.68 -15.63 -13.49
CA GLU A 643 -23.70 -16.62 -13.88
C GLU A 643 -25.06 -15.98 -14.19
N CYS A 644 -25.36 -14.85 -13.58
CA CYS A 644 -26.64 -14.14 -13.66
C CYS A 644 -26.53 -12.91 -14.55
N SER A 645 -27.46 -12.73 -15.49
CA SER A 645 -27.56 -11.56 -16.35
C SER A 645 -27.80 -10.26 -15.55
N GLU A 646 -28.47 -10.38 -14.41
CA GLU A 646 -28.67 -9.25 -13.49
C GLU A 646 -27.36 -8.74 -12.90
N ASP A 647 -26.42 -9.62 -12.56
CA ASP A 647 -25.09 -9.24 -12.06
C ASP A 647 -24.26 -8.55 -13.14
N VAL A 648 -24.37 -8.98 -14.40
CA VAL A 648 -23.73 -8.32 -15.54
C VAL A 648 -24.26 -6.89 -15.71
N SER A 649 -25.58 -6.72 -15.72
CA SER A 649 -26.20 -5.40 -15.91
C SER A 649 -25.90 -4.45 -14.73
N LYS A 650 -25.97 -4.93 -13.49
CA LYS A 650 -25.64 -4.16 -12.29
C LYS A 650 -24.16 -3.74 -12.27
N LEU A 651 -23.24 -4.68 -12.56
CA LEU A 651 -21.82 -4.39 -12.59
C LEU A 651 -21.48 -3.40 -13.71
N PHE A 652 -22.09 -3.53 -14.88
CA PHE A 652 -21.85 -2.60 -15.98
C PHE A 652 -22.43 -1.21 -15.70
N SER A 653 -23.57 -1.10 -15.03
CA SER A 653 -24.17 0.20 -14.67
C SER A 653 -23.23 1.07 -13.81
N LEU A 654 -22.36 0.45 -13.01
CA LEU A 654 -21.37 1.17 -12.20
C LEU A 654 -20.34 1.92 -13.04
N VAL A 655 -20.17 1.56 -14.31
CA VAL A 655 -19.25 2.27 -15.22
C VAL A 655 -19.69 3.72 -15.39
N SER A 656 -21.01 4.00 -15.42
CA SER A 656 -21.53 5.38 -15.52
C SER A 656 -21.63 6.12 -14.19
N LEU A 657 -21.54 5.40 -13.07
CA LEU A 657 -21.88 5.92 -11.72
C LEU A 657 -20.66 6.08 -10.79
N THR A 658 -19.47 5.65 -11.20
CA THR A 658 -18.29 5.58 -10.32
C THR A 658 -17.11 6.38 -10.83
N GLY A 659 -16.07 6.51 -9.99
CA GLY A 659 -14.83 7.20 -10.35
C GLY A 659 -13.92 6.36 -11.27
N PRO A 660 -12.87 7.01 -11.83
CA PRO A 660 -12.04 6.45 -12.91
C PRO A 660 -11.36 5.12 -12.58
N GLU A 661 -10.93 4.90 -11.33
CA GLU A 661 -10.24 3.65 -10.95
C GLU A 661 -11.19 2.45 -10.93
N ILE A 662 -12.43 2.65 -10.49
CA ILE A 662 -13.46 1.61 -10.50
C ILE A 662 -13.92 1.35 -11.94
N GLN A 663 -14.16 2.42 -12.71
CA GLN A 663 -14.51 2.33 -14.15
C GLN A 663 -13.50 1.49 -14.90
N LYS A 664 -12.22 1.82 -14.77
CA LYS A 664 -11.10 1.09 -15.37
C LYS A 664 -11.11 -0.39 -15.00
N SER A 665 -11.25 -0.69 -13.71
CA SER A 665 -11.25 -2.08 -13.22
C SER A 665 -12.41 -2.88 -13.77
N ILE A 666 -13.61 -2.30 -13.82
CA ILE A 666 -14.82 -2.94 -14.38
C ILE A 666 -14.68 -3.17 -15.88
N LEU A 667 -14.24 -2.15 -16.63
CA LEU A 667 -14.00 -2.28 -18.07
C LEU A 667 -12.99 -3.38 -18.36
N CYS A 668 -11.85 -3.42 -17.63
CA CYS A 668 -10.85 -4.49 -17.76
C CYS A 668 -11.44 -5.87 -17.43
N THR A 669 -12.32 -5.95 -16.42
CA THR A 669 -13.02 -7.21 -16.08
C THR A 669 -13.85 -7.70 -17.28
N PHE A 670 -14.65 -6.85 -17.87
CA PHE A 670 -15.47 -7.22 -19.03
C PHE A 670 -14.63 -7.56 -20.27
N ILE A 671 -13.56 -6.80 -20.53
CA ILE A 671 -12.62 -7.12 -21.61
C ILE A 671 -12.09 -8.54 -21.44
N THR A 672 -11.62 -8.87 -20.24
CA THR A 672 -11.08 -10.20 -19.95
C THR A 672 -12.12 -11.30 -20.11
N LEU A 673 -13.34 -11.07 -19.62
CA LEU A 673 -14.45 -12.01 -19.74
C LEU A 673 -14.92 -12.19 -21.20
N CYS A 674 -14.76 -11.18 -22.06
CA CYS A 674 -15.00 -11.31 -23.50
C CYS A 674 -14.04 -12.28 -24.21
N HIS A 675 -12.95 -12.68 -23.56
CA HIS A 675 -12.00 -13.68 -24.05
C HIS A 675 -12.09 -15.02 -23.31
N SER A 676 -13.09 -15.20 -22.44
CA SER A 676 -13.34 -16.45 -21.68
C SER A 676 -14.31 -17.36 -22.39
N CYS A 677 -14.49 -18.57 -21.87
CA CYS A 677 -15.48 -19.54 -22.39
C CYS A 677 -16.94 -19.00 -22.41
N SER A 678 -17.26 -18.03 -21.52
CA SER A 678 -18.59 -17.41 -21.47
C SER A 678 -18.74 -16.17 -22.38
N ALA A 679 -17.77 -15.88 -23.23
CA ALA A 679 -17.71 -14.65 -24.04
C ALA A 679 -18.98 -14.39 -24.86
N THR A 680 -19.50 -15.40 -25.59
CA THR A 680 -20.67 -15.25 -26.45
C THR A 680 -21.92 -14.83 -25.67
N ARG A 681 -22.17 -15.46 -24.52
CA ARG A 681 -23.28 -15.12 -23.64
C ARG A 681 -23.11 -13.69 -23.08
N LEU A 682 -21.93 -13.40 -22.56
CA LEU A 682 -21.62 -12.09 -21.97
C LEU A 682 -21.77 -10.94 -22.97
N LYS A 683 -21.27 -11.11 -24.20
CA LYS A 683 -21.39 -10.11 -25.26
C LYS A 683 -22.86 -9.86 -25.61
N ALA A 684 -23.69 -10.89 -25.67
CA ALA A 684 -25.13 -10.77 -25.90
C ALA A 684 -25.83 -10.00 -24.75
N GLU A 685 -25.49 -10.33 -23.50
CA GLU A 685 -26.05 -9.66 -22.31
C GLU A 685 -25.63 -8.17 -22.24
N LEU A 686 -24.37 -7.85 -22.52
CA LEU A 686 -23.89 -6.46 -22.56
C LEU A 686 -24.60 -5.68 -23.68
N THR A 687 -24.84 -6.29 -24.82
CA THR A 687 -25.60 -5.67 -25.92
C THR A 687 -27.04 -5.35 -25.51
N GLN A 688 -27.70 -6.27 -24.81
CA GLN A 688 -29.06 -6.05 -24.28
C GLN A 688 -29.11 -4.92 -23.24
N CYS A 689 -28.04 -4.73 -22.46
CA CYS A 689 -27.93 -3.64 -21.48
C CYS A 689 -27.57 -2.27 -22.11
N SER A 690 -27.63 -2.13 -23.44
CA SER A 690 -27.23 -0.91 -24.15
C SER A 690 -25.79 -0.45 -23.84
N ALA A 691 -24.87 -1.40 -23.63
CA ALA A 691 -23.48 -1.08 -23.29
C ALA A 691 -22.80 -0.25 -24.37
N LEU A 692 -23.14 -0.45 -25.63
CA LEU A 692 -22.53 0.30 -26.74
C LEU A 692 -22.76 1.82 -26.62
N SER A 693 -23.94 2.28 -26.24
CA SER A 693 -24.23 3.71 -26.08
C SER A 693 -23.41 4.34 -24.92
N VAL A 694 -23.21 3.61 -23.83
CA VAL A 694 -22.37 4.06 -22.72
C VAL A 694 -20.88 4.11 -23.15
N LEU A 695 -20.41 3.10 -23.89
CA LEU A 695 -19.04 3.04 -24.37
C LEU A 695 -18.72 4.18 -25.36
N VAL A 696 -19.66 4.55 -26.23
CA VAL A 696 -19.54 5.72 -27.13
C VAL A 696 -19.30 7.00 -26.31
N GLN A 697 -20.05 7.20 -25.22
CA GLN A 697 -19.87 8.35 -24.32
C GLN A 697 -18.49 8.32 -23.61
N LEU A 698 -18.02 7.13 -23.22
CA LEU A 698 -16.72 6.97 -22.58
C LEU A 698 -15.55 7.22 -23.53
N CYS A 699 -15.73 7.11 -24.85
CA CYS A 699 -14.72 7.48 -25.83
C CYS A 699 -14.44 9.00 -25.88
N GLU A 700 -15.28 9.84 -25.27
CA GLU A 700 -15.12 11.28 -25.18
C GLU A 700 -14.40 11.77 -23.93
N ILE A 701 -14.22 10.91 -22.94
CA ILE A 701 -13.67 11.28 -21.64
C ILE A 701 -12.16 11.59 -21.74
N ASP A 702 -11.72 12.63 -21.04
CA ASP A 702 -10.31 13.03 -21.01
C ASP A 702 -9.40 12.04 -20.26
N ASN A 703 -9.95 11.17 -19.43
CA ASN A 703 -9.16 10.15 -18.73
C ASN A 703 -8.71 9.06 -19.69
N LEU A 704 -7.43 9.13 -20.08
CA LEU A 704 -6.81 8.23 -21.06
C LEU A 704 -7.01 6.75 -20.72
N SER A 705 -6.86 6.38 -19.44
CA SER A 705 -6.93 4.98 -19.02
C SER A 705 -8.36 4.42 -19.11
N VAL A 706 -9.38 5.21 -18.75
CA VAL A 706 -10.78 4.79 -18.86
C VAL A 706 -11.17 4.72 -20.33
N ARG A 707 -10.81 5.74 -21.11
CA ARG A 707 -11.10 5.82 -22.55
C ARG A 707 -10.49 4.65 -23.32
N ALA A 708 -9.21 4.35 -23.10
CA ALA A 708 -8.54 3.23 -23.78
C ALA A 708 -9.21 1.88 -23.50
N ASN A 709 -9.60 1.64 -22.22
CA ASN A 709 -10.32 0.40 -21.88
C ASN A 709 -11.76 0.39 -22.43
N ALA A 710 -12.43 1.53 -22.51
CA ALA A 710 -13.75 1.63 -23.12
C ALA A 710 -13.68 1.31 -24.62
N VAL A 711 -12.70 1.85 -25.34
CA VAL A 711 -12.44 1.57 -26.75
C VAL A 711 -12.14 0.08 -26.95
N LYS A 712 -11.33 -0.52 -26.09
CA LYS A 712 -10.99 -1.94 -26.13
C LYS A 712 -12.22 -2.83 -25.96
N LEU A 713 -13.03 -2.58 -24.91
CA LEU A 713 -14.28 -3.32 -24.71
C LEU A 713 -15.26 -3.14 -25.87
N PHE A 714 -15.38 -1.90 -26.37
CA PHE A 714 -16.22 -1.61 -27.52
C PHE A 714 -15.80 -2.44 -28.76
N CYS A 715 -14.50 -2.50 -29.05
CA CYS A 715 -13.99 -3.36 -30.13
C CYS A 715 -14.41 -4.82 -29.95
N CYS A 716 -14.20 -5.39 -28.74
CA CYS A 716 -14.58 -6.77 -28.44
C CYS A 716 -16.09 -7.06 -28.65
N LEU A 717 -16.96 -6.07 -28.43
CA LEU A 717 -18.41 -6.24 -28.62
C LEU A 717 -18.84 -6.15 -30.09
N VAL A 718 -18.11 -5.41 -30.91
CA VAL A 718 -18.46 -5.15 -32.32
C VAL A 718 -17.89 -6.24 -33.25
N GLU A 719 -16.82 -6.94 -32.86
CA GLU A 719 -16.20 -8.01 -33.65
C GLU A 719 -17.17 -9.10 -34.12
N ASP A 720 -18.21 -9.40 -33.36
CA ASP A 720 -19.20 -10.44 -33.65
C ASP A 720 -20.37 -9.95 -34.55
N GLY A 721 -20.26 -8.77 -35.17
CA GLY A 721 -21.25 -8.24 -36.09
C GLY A 721 -22.47 -7.57 -35.44
N ASN A 722 -22.42 -7.32 -34.15
CA ASN A 722 -23.49 -6.67 -33.37
C ASN A 722 -23.57 -5.14 -33.60
N ALA A 723 -22.89 -4.62 -34.62
CA ALA A 723 -22.81 -3.19 -34.92
C ALA A 723 -24.13 -2.54 -35.40
N MET A 724 -25.19 -3.34 -35.66
CA MET A 724 -26.48 -2.85 -36.10
C MET A 724 -27.24 -1.92 -35.10
N ILE A 725 -26.72 -1.81 -33.85
CA ILE A 725 -27.38 -1.05 -32.76
C ILE A 725 -26.95 0.45 -32.76
N LEU A 726 -26.03 0.85 -33.63
CA LEU A 726 -25.53 2.23 -33.71
C LEU A 726 -26.40 3.18 -34.57
N GLU A 727 -27.66 2.84 -34.85
CA GLU A 727 -28.53 3.63 -35.73
C GLU A 727 -28.71 5.11 -35.29
N TYR A 728 -28.54 5.43 -33.98
CA TYR A 728 -28.72 6.79 -33.45
C TYR A 728 -27.42 7.56 -33.16
N ASP A 729 -26.30 6.90 -32.88
CA ASP A 729 -25.01 7.52 -32.46
C ASP A 729 -23.84 7.26 -33.43
N GLY A 730 -24.08 6.64 -34.59
CA GLY A 730 -23.04 6.21 -35.51
C GLY A 730 -22.10 7.33 -35.94
N ARG A 731 -22.63 8.51 -36.29
CA ARG A 731 -21.81 9.66 -36.74
C ARG A 731 -20.89 10.16 -35.62
N ARG A 732 -21.43 10.35 -34.41
CA ARG A 732 -20.67 10.78 -33.23
C ARG A 732 -19.61 9.76 -32.84
N CYS A 733 -19.92 8.49 -32.93
CA CYS A 733 -18.99 7.41 -32.70
C CYS A 733 -17.80 7.49 -33.68
N ILE A 734 -18.07 7.59 -34.98
CA ILE A 734 -17.02 7.68 -36.03
C ILE A 734 -16.14 8.92 -35.81
N GLU A 735 -16.73 10.07 -35.50
CA GLU A 735 -15.99 11.31 -35.22
C GLU A 735 -15.03 11.14 -34.06
N ASN A 736 -15.49 10.55 -32.95
CA ASN A 736 -14.69 10.29 -31.73
C ASN A 736 -13.56 9.30 -32.02
N LEU A 737 -13.84 8.21 -32.72
CA LEU A 737 -12.81 7.24 -33.08
C LEU A 737 -11.71 7.86 -33.95
N ILE A 738 -12.07 8.67 -34.94
CA ILE A 738 -11.12 9.36 -35.80
C ILE A 738 -10.31 10.39 -34.98
N LYS A 739 -10.94 11.10 -34.05
CA LYS A 739 -10.24 11.99 -33.13
C LYS A 739 -9.21 11.24 -32.30
N ILE A 740 -9.56 10.06 -31.74
CA ILE A 740 -8.65 9.20 -30.98
C ILE A 740 -7.48 8.76 -31.89
N ILE A 741 -7.76 8.27 -33.08
CA ILE A 741 -6.74 7.79 -34.02
C ILE A 741 -5.75 8.91 -34.37
N LYS A 742 -6.22 10.17 -34.49
CA LYS A 742 -5.37 11.34 -34.83
C LYS A 742 -4.58 11.89 -33.64
N SER A 743 -5.08 11.79 -32.43
CA SER A 743 -4.56 12.49 -31.24
C SER A 743 -3.95 11.60 -30.18
N SER A 744 -4.25 10.30 -30.14
CA SER A 744 -3.71 9.41 -29.12
C SER A 744 -2.27 9.00 -29.41
N ASN A 745 -1.43 9.03 -28.37
CA ASN A 745 -0.07 8.49 -28.40
C ASN A 745 0.00 7.02 -27.96
N ASP A 746 -1.12 6.42 -27.57
CA ASP A 746 -1.22 5.03 -27.15
C ASP A 746 -1.52 4.15 -28.38
N GLU A 747 -0.53 3.38 -28.82
CA GLU A 747 -0.67 2.48 -29.99
C GLU A 747 -1.76 1.43 -29.78
N GLU A 748 -1.95 0.97 -28.54
CA GLU A 748 -3.01 0.00 -28.21
C GLU A 748 -4.40 0.62 -28.38
N GLU A 749 -4.63 1.83 -27.87
CA GLU A 749 -5.89 2.57 -28.03
C GLU A 749 -6.20 2.81 -29.50
N VAL A 750 -5.21 3.25 -30.26
CA VAL A 750 -5.36 3.49 -31.71
C VAL A 750 -5.70 2.20 -32.45
N ALA A 751 -5.04 1.08 -32.09
CA ALA A 751 -5.30 -0.22 -32.72
C ALA A 751 -6.75 -0.68 -32.52
N TYR A 752 -7.28 -0.55 -31.30
CA TYR A 752 -8.68 -0.91 -31.03
C TYR A 752 -9.68 0.07 -31.63
N ALA A 753 -9.38 1.38 -31.65
CA ALA A 753 -10.23 2.36 -32.33
C ALA A 753 -10.34 2.06 -33.82
N MET A 754 -9.24 1.68 -34.47
CA MET A 754 -9.26 1.18 -35.84
C MET A 754 -10.00 -0.15 -35.97
N GLY A 755 -9.89 -1.02 -34.96
CA GLY A 755 -10.65 -2.27 -34.92
C GLY A 755 -12.16 -2.02 -34.95
N ILE A 756 -12.64 -1.07 -34.14
CA ILE A 756 -14.04 -0.68 -34.18
C ILE A 756 -14.44 -0.21 -35.57
N LEU A 757 -13.66 0.73 -36.17
CA LEU A 757 -13.92 1.23 -37.51
C LEU A 757 -13.99 0.10 -38.53
N SER A 758 -13.13 -0.93 -38.44
CA SER A 758 -13.10 -2.05 -39.38
C SER A 758 -14.35 -2.98 -39.32
N HIS A 759 -15.08 -2.95 -38.18
CA HIS A 759 -16.27 -3.78 -37.98
C HIS A 759 -17.59 -3.00 -38.05
N LEU A 760 -17.55 -1.66 -38.12
CA LEU A 760 -18.75 -0.87 -38.32
C LEU A 760 -19.42 -1.21 -39.66
N PRO A 761 -20.77 -1.12 -39.74
CA PRO A 761 -21.48 -1.25 -41.00
C PRO A 761 -21.02 -0.15 -41.98
N LYS A 762 -21.10 -0.42 -43.27
CA LYS A 762 -20.74 0.51 -44.32
C LYS A 762 -21.62 1.74 -44.24
N ASP A 763 -21.12 2.81 -43.64
CA ASP A 763 -21.81 4.08 -43.47
C ASP A 763 -21.18 5.14 -44.41
N PRO A 764 -21.96 5.79 -45.27
CA PRO A 764 -21.46 6.87 -46.11
C PRO A 764 -20.80 8.02 -45.33
N HIS A 765 -21.14 8.22 -44.07
CA HIS A 765 -20.56 9.30 -43.25
C HIS A 765 -19.09 9.07 -42.84
N ILE A 766 -18.55 7.85 -42.91
CA ILE A 766 -17.11 7.59 -42.69
C ILE A 766 -16.26 8.45 -43.62
N HIS A 767 -16.80 8.81 -44.77
CA HIS A 767 -16.13 9.58 -45.83
C HIS A 767 -16.03 11.08 -45.53
N ASP A 768 -16.89 11.60 -44.62
CA ASP A 768 -16.95 13.04 -44.29
C ASP A 768 -15.77 13.48 -43.37
N PHE A 769 -15.06 12.58 -42.76
CA PHE A 769 -14.14 12.89 -41.65
C PHE A 769 -12.64 12.86 -41.99
N ASP A 770 -12.27 12.71 -43.24
CA ASP A 770 -10.87 12.70 -43.70
C ASP A 770 -9.98 11.71 -42.90
N ALA A 771 -10.53 10.52 -42.64
CA ALA A 771 -9.85 9.45 -41.93
C ALA A 771 -8.79 8.73 -42.73
N LEU A 772 -8.97 8.68 -44.05
CA LEU A 772 -8.15 7.88 -44.96
C LEU A 772 -6.66 8.24 -44.93
N PRO A 773 -6.23 9.52 -44.92
CA PRO A 773 -4.80 9.86 -44.81
C PRO A 773 -4.19 9.39 -43.48
N CYS A 774 -4.96 9.45 -42.41
CA CYS A 774 -4.49 9.00 -41.10
C CYS A 774 -4.30 7.48 -41.06
N ILE A 775 -5.28 6.70 -41.54
CA ILE A 775 -5.19 5.24 -41.64
C ILE A 775 -3.98 4.82 -42.48
N LEU A 776 -3.80 5.47 -43.62
CA LEU A 776 -2.68 5.19 -44.55
C LEU A 776 -1.32 5.56 -43.95
N SER A 777 -1.25 6.60 -43.12
CA SER A 777 0.02 6.99 -42.49
C SER A 777 0.60 5.84 -41.65
N PHE A 778 -0.23 5.06 -40.95
CA PHE A 778 0.21 3.89 -40.17
C PHE A 778 0.68 2.74 -41.07
N LEU A 779 0.11 2.60 -42.26
CA LEU A 779 0.48 1.56 -43.22
C LEU A 779 1.76 1.93 -44.04
N LEU A 780 1.95 3.23 -44.35
CA LEU A 780 3.07 3.74 -45.17
C LEU A 780 4.38 3.84 -44.37
N HIS A 781 4.32 4.28 -43.08
CA HIS A 781 5.51 4.52 -42.25
C HIS A 781 6.05 3.25 -41.60
N ASN A 782 5.62 2.08 -42.03
CA ASN A 782 6.06 0.81 -41.45
C ASN A 782 7.39 0.35 -42.06
N ASP A 783 8.51 0.85 -41.53
CA ASP A 783 9.87 0.47 -41.99
C ASP A 783 10.39 -0.90 -41.48
N GLY A 784 9.54 -1.77 -40.99
CA GLY A 784 9.91 -3.17 -40.60
C GLY A 784 10.93 -3.33 -39.47
N ARG A 785 11.39 -2.23 -38.82
CA ARG A 785 12.53 -2.25 -37.88
C ARG A 785 12.18 -2.21 -36.41
N GLN A 786 10.92 -2.00 -36.04
CA GLN A 786 10.48 -2.03 -34.64
C GLN A 786 9.23 -2.90 -34.48
N HIS A 787 9.36 -4.06 -33.85
CA HIS A 787 8.24 -4.90 -33.47
C HIS A 787 7.76 -4.46 -32.07
N GLY A 788 6.67 -3.70 -32.00
CA GLY A 788 5.92 -3.45 -30.77
C GLY A 788 4.84 -4.52 -30.58
N PRO A 789 4.43 -4.84 -29.36
CA PRO A 789 3.44 -5.90 -29.09
C PRO A 789 2.05 -5.64 -29.71
N HIS A 790 1.70 -4.38 -30.01
CA HIS A 790 0.40 -3.99 -30.57
C HIS A 790 0.46 -3.60 -32.04
N LYS A 791 1.64 -3.60 -32.65
CA LYS A 791 1.84 -3.13 -34.01
C LYS A 791 1.14 -4.00 -35.06
N ASP A 792 1.17 -5.32 -34.89
CA ASP A 792 0.48 -6.22 -35.79
C ASP A 792 -1.03 -6.02 -35.73
N LEU A 793 -1.61 -5.89 -34.53
CA LEU A 793 -3.02 -5.57 -34.32
C LEU A 793 -3.42 -4.23 -34.95
N LEU A 794 -2.58 -3.20 -34.78
CA LEU A 794 -2.80 -1.89 -35.39
C LEU A 794 -2.83 -1.98 -36.91
N LEU A 795 -1.87 -2.68 -37.51
CA LEU A 795 -1.81 -2.87 -38.96
C LEU A 795 -2.97 -3.73 -39.48
N GLU A 796 -3.31 -4.81 -38.82
CA GLU A 796 -4.48 -5.64 -39.11
C GLU A 796 -5.75 -4.79 -39.19
N ASN A 797 -5.99 -4.00 -38.15
CA ASN A 797 -7.19 -3.16 -38.06
C ASN A 797 -7.15 -1.96 -39.03
N ALA A 798 -5.98 -1.40 -39.28
CA ALA A 798 -5.84 -0.36 -40.31
C ALA A 798 -6.18 -0.86 -41.71
N VAL A 799 -5.71 -2.07 -42.09
CA VAL A 799 -6.09 -2.69 -43.38
C VAL A 799 -7.59 -3.05 -43.38
N GLY A 800 -8.13 -3.49 -42.22
CA GLY A 800 -9.57 -3.76 -42.11
C GLY A 800 -10.42 -2.50 -42.33
N SER A 801 -10.03 -1.38 -41.68
CA SER A 801 -10.71 -0.10 -41.91
C SER A 801 -10.59 0.39 -43.32
N LEU A 802 -9.46 0.12 -44.00
CA LEU A 802 -9.25 0.46 -45.40
C LEU A 802 -10.25 -0.25 -46.34
N CYS A 803 -10.75 -1.43 -46.01
CA CYS A 803 -11.75 -2.14 -46.78
C CYS A 803 -13.05 -1.35 -47.02
N HIS A 804 -13.40 -0.41 -46.11
CA HIS A 804 -14.55 0.47 -46.33
C HIS A 804 -14.31 1.51 -47.44
N PHE A 805 -13.08 1.94 -47.64
CA PHE A 805 -12.69 2.94 -48.63
C PHE A 805 -12.39 2.33 -50.00
N THR A 806 -12.25 0.99 -50.07
CA THR A 806 -11.99 0.27 -51.32
C THR A 806 -13.25 -0.32 -51.96
N ASP A 807 -14.44 -0.11 -51.37
CA ASP A 807 -15.71 -0.65 -51.86
C ASP A 807 -16.00 -0.10 -53.26
N PRO A 808 -16.38 -0.99 -54.21
CA PRO A 808 -16.67 -0.62 -55.61
C PRO A 808 -17.77 0.41 -55.80
N GLN A 809 -18.67 0.57 -54.81
CA GLN A 809 -19.76 1.56 -54.84
C GLN A 809 -19.22 3.00 -54.77
N TYR A 810 -18.01 3.22 -54.21
CA TYR A 810 -17.42 4.53 -53.97
C TYR A 810 -16.14 4.76 -54.78
N CYS A 811 -16.27 4.88 -56.13
CA CYS A 811 -15.14 5.00 -57.03
C CYS A 811 -14.22 6.24 -56.73
N THR A 812 -14.78 7.33 -56.20
CA THR A 812 -13.99 8.53 -55.80
C THR A 812 -13.05 8.23 -54.62
N LEU A 813 -13.45 7.38 -53.68
CA LEU A 813 -12.63 6.96 -52.56
C LEU A 813 -11.56 5.96 -52.96
N GLN A 814 -11.91 5.02 -53.84
CA GLN A 814 -10.94 4.12 -54.45
C GLN A 814 -9.82 4.90 -55.15
N MET A 815 -10.15 5.99 -55.87
CA MET A 815 -9.14 6.87 -56.47
C MET A 815 -8.25 7.52 -55.44
N LYS A 816 -8.81 8.06 -54.35
CA LYS A 816 -8.02 8.63 -53.25
C LYS A 816 -7.10 7.61 -52.57
N VAL A 817 -7.59 6.39 -52.36
CA VAL A 817 -6.79 5.26 -51.78
C VAL A 817 -5.59 4.98 -52.71
N ALA A 818 -5.80 4.91 -53.99
CA ALA A 818 -4.74 4.66 -54.95
C ALA A 818 -3.74 5.82 -55.07
N GLU A 819 -4.25 7.09 -55.16
CA GLU A 819 -3.44 8.31 -55.22
C GLU A 819 -2.52 8.46 -54.00
N LEU A 820 -2.99 8.06 -52.82
CA LEU A 820 -2.22 8.06 -51.56
C LEU A 820 -1.23 6.88 -51.41
N GLY A 821 -1.13 6.01 -52.45
CA GLY A 821 -0.12 4.97 -52.51
C GLY A 821 -0.44 3.71 -51.65
N ALA A 822 -1.71 3.43 -51.40
CA ALA A 822 -2.11 2.25 -50.59
C ALA A 822 -1.85 0.90 -51.30
N ILE A 823 -1.99 0.85 -52.65
CA ILE A 823 -1.94 -0.40 -53.41
C ILE A 823 -0.57 -1.12 -53.26
N PRO A 824 0.60 -0.46 -53.44
CA PRO A 824 1.88 -1.11 -53.19
C PRO A 824 2.06 -1.64 -51.76
N VAL A 825 1.46 -0.94 -50.77
CA VAL A 825 1.52 -1.38 -49.38
C VAL A 825 0.67 -2.64 -49.18
N LEU A 826 -0.54 -2.68 -49.74
CA LEU A 826 -1.40 -3.88 -49.68
C LEU A 826 -0.71 -5.10 -50.34
N VAL A 827 -0.02 -4.91 -51.45
CA VAL A 827 0.75 -5.97 -52.12
C VAL A 827 1.91 -6.45 -51.22
N ARG A 828 2.64 -5.56 -50.60
CA ARG A 828 3.70 -5.91 -49.64
C ARG A 828 3.14 -6.70 -48.46
N LEU A 829 1.95 -6.34 -47.94
CA LEU A 829 1.31 -7.02 -46.81
C LEU A 829 0.83 -8.42 -47.18
N LEU A 830 0.55 -8.75 -48.44
CA LEU A 830 0.30 -10.12 -48.87
C LEU A 830 1.52 -11.04 -48.66
N GLU A 831 2.73 -10.49 -48.77
CA GLU A 831 3.96 -11.25 -48.57
C GLU A 831 4.39 -11.31 -47.10
N THR A 832 4.41 -10.16 -46.45
CA THR A 832 5.02 -9.99 -45.11
C THR A 832 4.04 -9.96 -43.93
N GLY A 833 2.73 -9.80 -44.18
CA GLY A 833 1.71 -9.61 -43.15
C GLY A 833 1.30 -10.89 -42.45
N THR A 834 0.58 -10.74 -41.33
CA THR A 834 -0.11 -11.82 -40.64
C THR A 834 -1.22 -12.40 -41.54
N THR A 835 -1.79 -13.54 -41.16
CA THR A 835 -2.89 -14.17 -41.91
C THR A 835 -4.09 -13.22 -42.08
N LEU A 836 -4.44 -12.47 -41.04
CA LEU A 836 -5.56 -11.51 -41.09
C LEU A 836 -5.23 -10.31 -41.98
N MET A 837 -3.98 -9.77 -41.92
CA MET A 837 -3.53 -8.72 -42.85
C MET A 837 -3.62 -9.17 -44.31
N LYS A 838 -3.16 -10.41 -44.60
CA LYS A 838 -3.24 -10.99 -45.95
C LYS A 838 -4.67 -11.10 -46.41
N THR A 839 -5.58 -11.58 -45.57
CA THR A 839 -7.00 -11.66 -45.87
C THR A 839 -7.60 -10.31 -46.22
N ARG A 840 -7.41 -9.32 -45.37
CA ARG A 840 -7.96 -7.96 -45.52
C ARG A 840 -7.32 -7.22 -46.69
N ALA A 841 -6.02 -7.39 -46.95
CA ALA A 841 -5.33 -6.84 -48.09
C ALA A 841 -5.85 -7.47 -49.40
N ALA A 842 -6.06 -8.78 -49.42
CA ALA A 842 -6.64 -9.45 -50.61
C ALA A 842 -8.08 -8.98 -50.86
N VAL A 843 -8.91 -8.77 -49.81
CA VAL A 843 -10.25 -8.19 -49.96
C VAL A 843 -10.18 -6.79 -50.58
N SER A 844 -9.34 -5.89 -50.05
CA SER A 844 -9.21 -4.54 -50.55
C SER A 844 -8.73 -4.51 -52.01
N LEU A 845 -7.74 -5.33 -52.36
CA LEU A 845 -7.24 -5.45 -53.71
C LEU A 845 -8.30 -6.02 -54.67
N GLY A 846 -9.09 -6.99 -54.21
CA GLY A 846 -10.22 -7.54 -54.96
C GLY A 846 -11.28 -6.47 -55.27
N GLN A 847 -11.68 -5.71 -54.26
CA GLN A 847 -12.65 -4.61 -54.38
C GLN A 847 -12.17 -3.54 -55.36
N LEU A 848 -10.90 -3.15 -55.30
CA LEU A 848 -10.30 -2.22 -56.24
C LEU A 848 -10.30 -2.80 -57.67
N SER A 849 -9.92 -4.05 -57.80
CA SER A 849 -9.85 -4.73 -59.11
C SER A 849 -11.19 -4.82 -59.80
N MET A 850 -12.30 -4.98 -59.04
CA MET A 850 -13.66 -4.97 -59.63
C MET A 850 -13.96 -3.73 -60.45
N SER A 851 -13.44 -2.57 -60.05
CA SER A 851 -13.60 -1.28 -60.77
C SER A 851 -12.60 -1.11 -61.93
N SER A 852 -11.53 -1.89 -61.97
CA SER A 852 -10.40 -1.72 -62.89
C SER A 852 -10.79 -1.77 -64.35
N HIS A 853 -11.71 -2.65 -64.75
CA HIS A 853 -12.14 -2.81 -66.13
C HIS A 853 -12.81 -1.52 -66.66
N GLY A 854 -13.70 -0.92 -65.86
CA GLY A 854 -14.42 0.31 -66.24
C GLY A 854 -13.53 1.56 -66.31
N LEU A 855 -12.40 1.54 -65.54
CA LEU A 855 -11.47 2.68 -65.45
C LEU A 855 -10.28 2.57 -66.41
N SER A 856 -10.10 1.47 -67.09
CA SER A 856 -9.03 1.30 -68.08
C SER A 856 -9.27 2.21 -69.29
N LYS A 857 -8.37 3.16 -69.51
CA LYS A 857 -8.51 4.14 -70.62
C LYS A 857 -8.26 3.50 -72.00
N PRO A 858 -9.21 3.64 -72.97
CA PRO A 858 -8.95 3.17 -74.35
C PRO A 858 -7.80 3.96 -74.95
N GLN A 859 -6.94 3.29 -75.68
CA GLN A 859 -5.83 3.93 -76.34
C GLN A 859 -6.38 4.84 -77.44
N PRO A 860 -5.96 6.13 -77.50
CA PRO A 860 -6.37 7.03 -78.59
C PRO A 860 -6.00 6.40 -79.89
N ARG A 861 -6.95 6.32 -80.89
CA ARG A 861 -6.72 5.90 -82.24
C ARG A 861 -5.80 6.95 -82.89
N ARG A 862 -4.51 6.60 -83.06
CA ARG A 862 -3.60 7.48 -83.85
C ARG A 862 -3.96 7.42 -85.32
N PRO A 863 -4.10 8.55 -86.03
CA PRO A 863 -4.09 8.53 -87.45
C PRO A 863 -2.68 8.09 -87.91
N ALA A 864 -2.67 7.25 -88.91
CA ALA A 864 -1.48 6.57 -89.49
C ALA A 864 -0.56 7.57 -90.22
N LEU A 865 0.12 8.49 -89.60
CA LEU A 865 1.16 9.35 -90.18
C LEU A 865 1.94 9.97 -88.99
N CYS A 866 3.03 9.30 -88.62
CA CYS A 866 4.24 9.89 -88.01
C CYS A 866 5.17 8.82 -87.48
N CYS A 867 6.30 8.61 -88.14
CA CYS A 867 7.44 7.85 -87.61
C CYS A 867 8.19 8.70 -86.59
N PHE A 868 7.88 8.55 -85.33
CA PHE A 868 8.76 8.87 -84.19
C PHE A 868 8.54 7.86 -83.11
N SER A 869 9.61 7.19 -82.69
CA SER A 869 9.72 6.29 -81.62
C SER A 869 9.43 7.04 -80.33
N SER A 870 8.19 7.01 -79.85
CA SER A 870 7.86 7.39 -78.44
C SER A 870 7.62 6.10 -77.62
N SER A 871 8.11 6.07 -76.38
CA SER A 871 7.97 5.09 -75.36
C SER A 871 6.69 4.24 -75.54
N THR A 872 6.83 2.96 -75.76
CA THR A 872 5.73 2.00 -75.84
C THR A 872 5.20 1.85 -74.46
N GLU A 873 4.20 2.65 -74.10
CA GLU A 873 3.33 2.27 -72.97
C GLU A 873 2.71 0.91 -73.30
N THR A 874 3.17 -0.16 -72.66
CA THR A 874 2.71 -1.50 -72.90
C THR A 874 1.25 -1.64 -72.48
N ARG A 875 0.40 -2.03 -73.44
CA ARG A 875 -1.02 -2.32 -73.20
C ARG A 875 -1.15 -3.30 -72.06
N CYS A 876 -2.12 -3.09 -71.18
CA CYS A 876 -2.44 -4.11 -70.16
C CYS A 876 -2.82 -5.44 -70.82
N PRO A 877 -2.20 -6.55 -70.47
CA PRO A 877 -2.50 -7.85 -71.07
C PRO A 877 -3.94 -8.29 -70.80
N VAL A 878 -4.58 -7.82 -69.75
CA VAL A 878 -5.96 -8.16 -69.37
C VAL A 878 -6.98 -7.17 -69.94
N HIS A 879 -6.82 -5.85 -69.71
CA HIS A 879 -7.84 -4.85 -70.05
C HIS A 879 -7.68 -4.24 -71.44
N LEU A 880 -6.59 -4.50 -72.19
CA LEU A 880 -6.24 -3.95 -73.50
C LEU A 880 -6.14 -2.43 -73.56
N GLY A 881 -6.36 -1.75 -72.43
CA GLY A 881 -6.22 -0.31 -72.31
C GLY A 881 -4.91 0.11 -71.64
N ILE A 882 -4.74 1.39 -71.45
CA ILE A 882 -3.65 1.96 -70.66
C ILE A 882 -4.10 1.87 -69.19
N CYS A 883 -3.48 0.95 -68.42
CA CYS A 883 -3.71 0.77 -66.99
C CYS A 883 -2.54 1.33 -66.19
N THR A 884 -2.87 1.98 -65.06
CA THR A 884 -1.91 2.38 -64.04
C THR A 884 -2.40 1.89 -62.66
N VAL A 885 -1.55 1.90 -61.67
CA VAL A 885 -1.92 1.55 -60.29
C VAL A 885 -2.86 2.62 -59.74
N GLU A 886 -2.59 3.89 -59.99
CA GLU A 886 -3.27 5.03 -59.39
C GLU A 886 -4.63 5.33 -60.04
N SER A 887 -4.79 5.13 -61.31
CA SER A 887 -6.02 5.54 -62.03
C SER A 887 -6.94 4.41 -62.42
N SER A 888 -6.44 3.18 -62.46
CA SER A 888 -7.26 1.99 -62.86
C SER A 888 -7.15 0.81 -61.91
N PHE A 889 -6.37 0.91 -60.83
CA PHE A 889 -6.24 -0.11 -59.79
C PHE A 889 -5.92 -1.53 -60.30
N CYS A 890 -5.16 -1.60 -61.41
CA CYS A 890 -4.93 -2.83 -62.11
C CYS A 890 -3.99 -3.78 -61.33
N LEU A 891 -4.46 -4.96 -60.93
CA LEU A 891 -3.68 -5.95 -60.17
C LEU A 891 -2.41 -6.40 -60.91
N VAL A 892 -2.45 -6.46 -62.25
CA VAL A 892 -1.29 -6.82 -63.07
C VAL A 892 -0.23 -5.72 -63.05
N LYS A 893 -0.64 -4.46 -63.13
CA LYS A 893 0.29 -3.32 -63.01
C LYS A 893 0.80 -3.09 -61.59
N ALA A 894 0.08 -3.57 -60.59
CA ALA A 894 0.46 -3.50 -59.21
C ALA A 894 1.38 -4.67 -58.79
N ASP A 895 1.70 -5.60 -59.70
CA ASP A 895 2.44 -6.82 -59.42
C ASP A 895 1.80 -7.64 -58.28
N ALA A 896 0.46 -7.58 -58.13
CA ALA A 896 -0.28 -8.22 -57.07
C ALA A 896 -0.61 -9.70 -57.35
N VAL A 897 -0.59 -10.13 -58.60
CA VAL A 897 -1.07 -11.50 -58.97
C VAL A 897 -0.20 -12.58 -58.35
N GLY A 898 1.13 -12.47 -58.46
CA GLY A 898 2.06 -13.45 -57.86
C GLY A 898 1.93 -13.57 -56.33
N PRO A 899 1.97 -12.45 -55.58
CA PRO A 899 1.69 -12.46 -54.13
C PRO A 899 0.32 -13.06 -53.74
N LEU A 900 -0.77 -12.77 -54.50
CA LEU A 900 -2.08 -13.38 -54.25
C LEU A 900 -2.05 -14.89 -54.46
N VAL A 901 -1.36 -15.37 -55.51
CA VAL A 901 -1.18 -16.82 -55.76
C VAL A 901 -0.38 -17.49 -54.65
N LYS A 902 0.66 -16.84 -54.13
CA LYS A 902 1.41 -17.36 -52.96
C LYS A 902 0.53 -17.49 -51.73
N VAL A 903 -0.40 -16.57 -51.48
CA VAL A 903 -1.33 -16.64 -50.35
C VAL A 903 -2.25 -17.85 -50.47
N LEU A 904 -2.66 -18.25 -51.67
CA LEU A 904 -3.48 -19.49 -51.86
C LEU A 904 -2.78 -20.77 -51.43
N GLY A 905 -1.45 -20.78 -51.32
CA GLY A 905 -0.67 -21.90 -50.79
C GLY A 905 -0.64 -21.98 -49.26
N ASN A 906 -1.24 -21.04 -48.55
CA ASN A 906 -1.31 -21.05 -47.10
C ASN A 906 -2.36 -21.99 -46.55
N SER A 907 -2.29 -22.38 -45.28
CA SER A 907 -3.26 -23.23 -44.59
C SER A 907 -4.57 -22.56 -44.20
N ASP A 908 -4.59 -21.21 -44.17
CA ASP A 908 -5.75 -20.44 -43.73
C ASP A 908 -6.79 -20.29 -44.87
N SER A 909 -7.99 -20.79 -44.64
CA SER A 909 -9.07 -20.80 -45.61
C SER A 909 -9.65 -19.42 -45.93
N SER A 910 -9.60 -18.48 -44.97
CA SER A 910 -10.13 -17.11 -45.18
C SER A 910 -9.21 -16.28 -46.06
N ALA A 911 -7.88 -16.34 -45.83
CA ALA A 911 -6.89 -15.71 -46.68
C ALA A 911 -6.90 -16.28 -48.12
N CYS A 912 -6.99 -17.60 -48.25
CA CYS A 912 -7.13 -18.28 -49.53
C CYS A 912 -8.38 -17.85 -50.28
N ARG A 913 -9.53 -17.77 -49.58
CA ARG A 913 -10.79 -17.33 -50.15
C ARG A 913 -10.74 -15.89 -50.66
N ALA A 914 -10.23 -14.97 -49.84
CA ALA A 914 -10.09 -13.56 -50.22
C ALA A 914 -9.14 -13.39 -51.42
N SER A 915 -8.02 -14.11 -51.43
CA SER A 915 -7.08 -14.08 -52.59
C SER A 915 -7.66 -14.69 -53.86
N LEU A 916 -8.42 -15.78 -53.75
CA LEU A 916 -9.13 -16.40 -54.86
C LEU A 916 -10.19 -15.41 -55.41
N ASP A 917 -10.98 -14.78 -54.56
CA ASP A 917 -11.96 -13.76 -54.98
C ASP A 917 -11.30 -12.58 -55.70
N ALA A 918 -10.15 -12.09 -55.20
CA ALA A 918 -9.41 -11.05 -55.88
C ALA A 918 -8.88 -11.48 -57.29
N LEU A 919 -8.33 -12.68 -57.40
CA LEU A 919 -7.84 -13.20 -58.65
C LEU A 919 -8.96 -13.46 -59.70
N LEU A 920 -10.15 -13.86 -59.21
CA LEU A 920 -11.30 -14.10 -60.08
C LEU A 920 -11.82 -12.86 -60.78
N THR A 921 -11.59 -11.65 -60.21
CA THR A 921 -11.94 -10.40 -60.86
C THR A 921 -11.24 -10.22 -62.22
N LEU A 922 -10.09 -10.89 -62.45
CA LEU A 922 -9.37 -10.88 -63.73
C LEU A 922 -10.05 -11.71 -64.83
N VAL A 923 -10.94 -12.62 -64.46
CA VAL A 923 -11.63 -13.52 -65.38
C VAL A 923 -13.16 -13.31 -65.39
N GLU A 924 -13.67 -12.34 -64.64
CA GLU A 924 -15.06 -11.94 -64.64
C GLU A 924 -15.36 -10.95 -65.76
N GLY A 925 -16.10 -11.39 -66.73
CA GLY A 925 -16.52 -10.63 -67.92
C GLY A 925 -16.18 -11.33 -69.25
N GLU A 926 -17.11 -11.24 -70.20
CA GLU A 926 -17.00 -11.98 -71.47
C GLU A 926 -15.73 -11.69 -72.29
N GLY A 927 -15.17 -10.45 -72.15
CA GLY A 927 -13.93 -10.06 -72.87
C GLY A 927 -12.64 -10.29 -72.10
N LEU A 928 -12.71 -10.58 -70.75
CA LEU A 928 -11.54 -10.73 -69.86
C LEU A 928 -11.10 -12.18 -69.72
N LEU A 929 -12.00 -13.13 -69.87
CA LEU A 929 -11.77 -14.52 -69.53
C LEU A 929 -10.52 -15.13 -70.20
N GLN A 930 -10.32 -14.98 -71.54
CA GLN A 930 -9.16 -15.54 -72.20
C GLN A 930 -7.82 -14.90 -71.76
N ARG A 931 -7.84 -13.58 -71.58
CA ARG A 931 -6.64 -12.81 -71.27
C ARG A 931 -6.28 -12.92 -69.81
N GLY A 932 -7.30 -12.85 -68.88
CA GLY A 932 -7.13 -13.07 -67.47
C GLY A 932 -6.63 -14.47 -67.17
N SER A 933 -7.21 -15.50 -67.83
CA SER A 933 -6.75 -16.87 -67.66
C SER A 933 -5.28 -17.08 -68.08
N LYS A 934 -4.83 -16.33 -69.11
CA LYS A 934 -3.43 -16.37 -69.50
C LYS A 934 -2.50 -15.76 -68.47
N VAL A 935 -2.87 -14.62 -67.89
CA VAL A 935 -2.08 -14.00 -66.79
C VAL A 935 -2.05 -14.92 -65.57
N LEU A 936 -3.18 -15.57 -65.22
CA LEU A 936 -3.27 -16.55 -64.10
C LEU A 936 -2.38 -17.79 -64.42
N ASP A 937 -2.30 -18.19 -65.65
CA ASP A 937 -1.41 -19.30 -66.07
C ASP A 937 0.06 -18.94 -65.97
N ASP A 938 0.42 -17.73 -66.47
CA ASP A 938 1.80 -17.21 -66.42
C ASP A 938 2.33 -17.09 -64.97
N GLU A 939 1.47 -16.77 -64.04
CA GLU A 939 1.77 -16.70 -62.58
C GLU A 939 1.56 -18.01 -61.83
N GLY A 940 1.22 -19.09 -62.49
CA GLY A 940 1.08 -20.41 -61.89
C GLY A 940 -0.16 -20.60 -60.99
N ALA A 941 -1.20 -19.77 -61.15
CA ALA A 941 -2.42 -19.83 -60.34
C ALA A 941 -3.26 -21.10 -60.57
N ILE A 942 -3.35 -21.55 -61.83
CA ILE A 942 -4.23 -22.67 -62.22
C ILE A 942 -3.92 -23.98 -61.50
N PRO A 943 -2.62 -24.41 -61.39
CA PRO A 943 -2.27 -25.59 -60.58
C PRO A 943 -2.66 -25.44 -59.10
N VAL A 944 -2.53 -24.21 -58.54
CA VAL A 944 -2.93 -23.93 -57.15
C VAL A 944 -4.44 -24.05 -56.95
N PHE A 945 -5.25 -23.55 -57.93
CA PHE A 945 -6.73 -23.71 -57.93
C PHE A 945 -7.13 -25.20 -57.94
N ILE A 946 -6.41 -26.01 -58.70
CA ILE A 946 -6.63 -27.47 -58.73
C ILE A 946 -6.31 -28.08 -57.36
N GLY A 947 -5.23 -27.63 -56.72
CA GLY A 947 -4.87 -28.04 -55.36
C GLY A 947 -5.93 -27.69 -54.31
N LEU A 948 -6.59 -26.51 -54.44
CA LEU A 948 -7.66 -26.08 -53.51
C LEU A 948 -8.91 -26.93 -53.56
N LEU A 949 -9.11 -27.76 -54.62
CA LEU A 949 -10.22 -28.72 -54.68
C LEU A 949 -10.19 -29.78 -53.58
N SER A 950 -8.99 -30.06 -53.04
CA SER A 950 -8.77 -30.94 -51.89
C SER A 950 -8.75 -30.21 -50.56
N SER A 951 -9.16 -28.97 -50.51
CA SER A 951 -9.22 -28.16 -49.28
C SER A 951 -10.27 -28.71 -48.31
N PRO A 952 -9.98 -28.72 -46.98
CA PRO A 952 -10.96 -29.10 -45.96
C PRO A 952 -12.15 -28.11 -45.88
N SER A 953 -12.02 -26.91 -46.47
CA SER A 953 -13.09 -25.90 -46.50
C SER A 953 -13.97 -26.08 -47.72
N PRO A 954 -15.25 -26.53 -47.57
CA PRO A 954 -16.15 -26.77 -48.72
C PRO A 954 -16.39 -25.52 -49.57
N GLY A 955 -16.53 -24.35 -48.91
CA GLY A 955 -16.77 -23.08 -49.65
C GLY A 955 -15.58 -22.60 -50.46
N LEU A 956 -14.35 -22.92 -50.04
CA LEU A 956 -13.14 -22.60 -50.79
C LEU A 956 -13.01 -23.55 -52.03
N ALA A 957 -13.26 -24.83 -51.82
CA ALA A 957 -13.24 -25.81 -52.88
C ALA A 957 -14.32 -25.54 -53.95
N GLU A 958 -15.53 -25.12 -53.51
CA GLU A 958 -16.63 -24.73 -54.43
C GLU A 958 -16.27 -23.55 -55.31
N LYS A 959 -15.68 -22.48 -54.71
CA LYS A 959 -15.19 -21.31 -55.48
C LYS A 959 -14.05 -21.65 -56.43
N ALA A 960 -13.11 -22.47 -56.00
CA ALA A 960 -12.04 -22.96 -56.87
C ALA A 960 -12.60 -23.77 -58.05
N LEU A 961 -13.63 -24.56 -57.82
CA LEU A 961 -14.33 -25.33 -58.79
C LEU A 961 -15.06 -24.42 -59.84
N GLU A 962 -15.75 -23.37 -59.38
CA GLU A 962 -16.38 -22.38 -60.22
C GLU A 962 -15.36 -21.63 -61.12
N ALA A 963 -14.20 -21.29 -60.51
CA ALA A 963 -13.10 -20.66 -61.24
C ALA A 963 -12.59 -21.58 -62.37
N LEU A 964 -12.34 -22.85 -62.09
CA LEU A 964 -11.86 -23.84 -63.04
C LEU A 964 -12.90 -24.13 -64.09
N GLU A 965 -14.20 -24.15 -63.77
CA GLU A 965 -15.28 -24.33 -64.74
C GLU A 965 -15.24 -23.24 -65.83
N ARG A 966 -15.01 -21.97 -65.47
CA ARG A 966 -14.89 -20.87 -66.41
C ARG A 966 -13.61 -20.97 -67.21
N ILE A 967 -12.45 -21.22 -66.61
CA ILE A 967 -11.15 -21.30 -67.23
C ILE A 967 -11.10 -22.46 -68.23
N PHE A 968 -11.68 -23.65 -67.87
CA PHE A 968 -11.64 -24.83 -68.75
C PHE A 968 -12.64 -24.79 -69.90
N ARG A 969 -13.45 -23.78 -70.06
CA ARG A 969 -14.17 -23.48 -71.29
C ARG A 969 -13.23 -23.15 -72.43
N GLN A 970 -11.97 -22.75 -72.13
CA GLN A 970 -10.95 -22.46 -73.10
C GLN A 970 -10.11 -23.70 -73.39
N SER A 971 -9.99 -24.08 -74.71
CA SER A 971 -9.30 -25.29 -75.16
C SER A 971 -7.84 -25.34 -74.75
N GLU A 972 -7.17 -24.18 -74.64
CA GLU A 972 -5.76 -24.10 -74.32
C GLU A 972 -5.49 -24.61 -72.87
N PHE A 973 -6.23 -24.08 -71.86
CA PHE A 973 -6.04 -24.46 -70.44
C PHE A 973 -6.64 -25.86 -70.17
N LYS A 974 -7.71 -26.18 -70.86
CA LYS A 974 -8.30 -27.52 -70.80
C LYS A 974 -7.28 -28.58 -71.19
N ASN A 975 -6.55 -28.41 -72.31
CA ASN A 975 -5.57 -29.35 -72.78
C ASN A 975 -4.32 -29.39 -71.87
N LYS A 976 -3.92 -28.23 -71.30
CA LYS A 976 -2.73 -28.10 -70.48
C LYS A 976 -2.93 -28.73 -69.10
N TYR A 977 -4.06 -28.49 -68.42
CA TYR A 977 -4.29 -28.83 -67.03
C TYR A 977 -5.35 -29.88 -66.83
N GLY A 978 -6.16 -30.21 -67.81
CA GLY A 978 -7.22 -31.22 -67.72
C GLY A 978 -6.75 -32.56 -67.20
N PRO A 979 -5.64 -33.14 -67.67
CA PRO A 979 -5.13 -34.40 -67.15
C PRO A 979 -4.79 -34.37 -65.66
N SER A 980 -4.22 -33.28 -65.11
CA SER A 980 -3.88 -33.16 -63.72
C SER A 980 -5.09 -32.85 -62.79
N ALA A 981 -6.13 -32.27 -63.35
CA ALA A 981 -7.35 -31.89 -62.64
C ALA A 981 -8.40 -33.02 -62.64
N GLN A 982 -8.25 -34.03 -63.50
CA GLN A 982 -9.25 -35.12 -63.64
C GLN A 982 -9.55 -35.81 -62.32
N MET A 983 -8.54 -36.27 -61.57
CA MET A 983 -8.73 -37.02 -60.33
C MET A 983 -9.39 -36.21 -59.26
N PRO A 984 -8.97 -34.98 -58.97
CA PRO A 984 -9.67 -34.06 -58.03
C PRO A 984 -11.16 -33.87 -58.39
N PHE A 985 -11.50 -33.71 -59.64
CA PHE A 985 -12.91 -33.57 -60.04
C PHE A 985 -13.72 -34.87 -59.85
N VAL A 986 -13.14 -36.04 -60.16
CA VAL A 986 -13.77 -37.34 -59.89
C VAL A 986 -14.03 -37.50 -58.39
N GLU A 987 -13.08 -37.15 -57.52
CA GLU A 987 -13.25 -37.21 -56.08
C GLU A 987 -14.38 -36.29 -55.58
N ILE A 988 -14.50 -35.06 -56.11
CA ILE A 988 -15.61 -34.15 -55.82
C ILE A 988 -16.95 -34.70 -56.25
N THR A 989 -17.07 -35.38 -57.43
CA THR A 989 -18.32 -35.98 -57.86
C THR A 989 -18.79 -37.13 -56.93
N GLN A 990 -17.85 -37.76 -56.22
CA GLN A 990 -18.15 -38.80 -55.25
C GLN A 990 -18.50 -38.25 -53.84
N ARG A 991 -17.71 -37.26 -53.35
CA ARG A 991 -17.74 -36.80 -51.96
C ARG A 991 -18.23 -35.35 -51.76
N GLY A 992 -18.40 -34.55 -52.81
CA GLY A 992 -18.80 -33.14 -52.73
C GLY A 992 -20.27 -32.93 -52.36
N SER A 993 -20.64 -31.66 -52.09
CA SER A 993 -22.05 -31.23 -51.98
C SER A 993 -22.80 -31.39 -53.32
N SER A 994 -24.13 -31.31 -53.27
CA SER A 994 -24.94 -31.44 -54.50
C SER A 994 -24.58 -30.44 -55.59
N SER A 995 -24.28 -29.18 -55.20
CA SER A 995 -23.84 -28.13 -56.13
C SER A 995 -22.45 -28.42 -56.70
N MET A 996 -21.51 -28.84 -55.91
CA MET A 996 -20.16 -29.22 -56.34
C MET A 996 -20.15 -30.44 -57.23
N LYS A 997 -20.94 -31.46 -56.93
CA LYS A 997 -21.08 -32.64 -57.77
C LYS A 997 -21.53 -32.27 -59.19
N SER A 998 -22.60 -31.45 -59.29
CA SER A 998 -23.12 -31.01 -60.58
C SER A 998 -22.10 -30.19 -61.38
N LEU A 999 -21.34 -29.30 -60.69
CA LEU A 999 -20.33 -28.48 -61.33
C LEU A 999 -19.13 -29.30 -61.79
N ALA A 1000 -18.63 -30.21 -60.95
CA ALA A 1000 -17.53 -31.11 -61.29
C ALA A 1000 -17.87 -32.04 -62.46
N ALA A 1001 -19.09 -32.58 -62.47
CA ALA A 1001 -19.56 -33.40 -63.58
C ALA A 1001 -19.60 -32.62 -64.89
N ARG A 1002 -20.05 -31.35 -64.87
CA ARG A 1002 -20.00 -30.50 -66.08
C ARG A 1002 -18.57 -30.32 -66.62
N ILE A 1003 -17.62 -30.03 -65.69
CA ILE A 1003 -16.20 -29.84 -66.03
C ILE A 1003 -15.63 -31.14 -66.63
N LEU A 1004 -15.90 -32.29 -66.03
CA LEU A 1004 -15.49 -33.62 -66.55
C LEU A 1004 -16.07 -33.87 -67.95
N GLY A 1005 -17.33 -33.51 -68.22
CA GLY A 1005 -17.95 -33.52 -69.50
C GLY A 1005 -17.21 -32.66 -70.54
N HIS A 1006 -16.80 -31.46 -70.16
CA HIS A 1006 -15.96 -30.58 -70.99
C HIS A 1006 -14.57 -31.17 -71.23
N LEU A 1007 -14.00 -31.94 -70.31
CA LEU A 1007 -12.70 -32.60 -70.46
C LEU A 1007 -12.73 -33.83 -71.39
N ASN A 1008 -13.92 -34.22 -71.95
CA ASN A 1008 -14.12 -35.40 -72.80
C ASN A 1008 -13.65 -36.72 -72.14
N VAL A 1009 -13.90 -36.87 -70.84
CA VAL A 1009 -13.68 -38.13 -70.10
C VAL A 1009 -14.78 -39.07 -70.54
N PHE A 1010 -14.42 -40.09 -71.29
CA PHE A 1010 -15.37 -41.09 -71.86
C PHE A 1010 -16.08 -41.94 -70.81
N PRO A 1011 -17.25 -42.48 -71.16
CA PRO A 1011 -18.17 -43.10 -70.23
C PRO A 1011 -17.74 -44.41 -69.60
N ASP A 1012 -16.58 -44.99 -69.97
CA ASP A 1012 -16.09 -46.21 -69.30
C ASP A 1012 -15.85 -46.16 -67.80
N GLN A 1013 -15.85 -44.91 -67.24
CA GLN A 1013 -15.79 -44.65 -65.82
C GLN A 1013 -17.15 -44.16 -65.20
N SER A 1014 -18.20 -44.10 -66.04
CA SER A 1014 -19.53 -43.62 -65.60
C SER A 1014 -20.38 -44.66 -64.84
N SER A 1015 -19.87 -45.85 -64.60
CA SER A 1015 -20.56 -46.86 -63.74
C SER A 1015 -20.49 -46.57 -62.24
N TYR A 1016 -19.92 -45.39 -61.82
CA TYR A 1016 -19.87 -44.98 -60.40
C TYR A 1016 -20.65 -43.65 -60.14
N PHE A 1017 -21.47 -43.18 -61.11
CA PHE A 1017 -22.35 -42.08 -60.92
C PHE A 1017 -23.76 -42.42 -60.57
#